data_f7da4127e15f048777d8026c919e6e42
#
_entry.id   f7da4127e15f048777d8026c919e6e42
#
_cell.length_a   1.000
_cell.length_b   1.000
_cell.length_c   1.000
_cell.angle_alpha   90.00
_cell.angle_beta   90.00
_cell.angle_gamma   90.00
#
_symmetry.space_group_name_H-M   'P 1'
#
loop_
_entity.id
_entity.type
_entity.pdbx_description
1 polymer ?
#
loop_
_entity_poly.entity_id
_entity_poly.type
_entity_poly.pdbx_seq_one_letter_code
_entity_poly.pdbx_strand_id
1 'polypeptide(L)'
;MLAVGPARRDPMPPEEDQPSLSTEVSRLESEVGPHAHHPVVRFRVFEQLKQRNVFRIAVLYLAVCWLILDPVHVVFHMLEVPTWANRLVLMLMAVGFPAAVIFAWVYEITPEGLKPTDAVPHGQSIRKLTGKRLNRAIIGVLAMALAYLVVGRFVISRHFLETEPTASAVRTSAAPAAASIAVLAFADMSPSRDQEYFADGMAEEILDALAKIDGLKVAGRTSSFSFKGKNADLKAIGEALGVAHILEGSVRKQDDRVRISAQLARASDGFHVWSHEYDGTLADIFDLQERIAREIASQLKVVLADKNVRLVPKVTDNTTAYVLFVEAQGLIRGRAELPRAIDLLTQATTLDPQFARGWSSLAVANAIAPMYSSVAWKPAWAEGEAAARRALALDPGNAESYAALGYLYLSQRRYTEMVGAFDRALQLDANDPTALFWASNALFSMGRPSAGEALVDRVLKSDPLHPVALWYKGFLSQNRSEAEAATQFAKRCDALGYRLGRVILSLVDAQRGDMVAGADDFAVGWGVVNSDFTPQDLVAIFRGTYGDAKARAAATAIVNAHVSDPLAPIMFIHLHQPEQSFAAYDQYGSGLSDSYFNWLWASTEWSRYARQHPAFQAFAGRNGMVDYWKKFGWPDMCHPAPGRGPDAFDCD
;
A
#
# COMPACT_ATOMS: atom_id res chain seq x y z
N MET A 1 -19.10 26.63 59.45
CA MET A 1 -19.02 25.81 60.66
C MET A 1 -18.30 24.54 60.30
N LEU A 2 -17.26 24.38 60.81
CA LEU A 2 -16.29 23.53 61.46
C LEU A 2 -14.88 23.69 60.90
N ALA A 3 -14.07 24.32 61.74
CA ALA A 3 -12.64 24.52 61.60
C ALA A 3 -11.89 23.20 61.91
N VAL A 4 -10.82 22.93 61.19
CA VAL A 4 -9.81 21.97 61.61
C VAL A 4 -8.47 22.74 61.69
N GLY A 5 -7.92 22.75 62.92
CA GLY A 5 -6.70 23.45 63.27
C GLY A 5 -5.42 22.74 62.88
N PRO A 6 -4.24 23.40 63.08
CA PRO A 6 -3.00 22.98 62.52
C PRO A 6 -2.31 21.89 63.37
N ALA A 7 -1.73 20.88 62.66
CA ALA A 7 -0.93 19.83 63.28
C ALA A 7 0.47 20.36 63.72
N ARG A 8 0.88 19.99 64.91
CA ARG A 8 2.16 20.30 65.56
C ARG A 8 3.33 19.65 64.80
N ARG A 9 4.43 20.40 64.71
CA ARG A 9 5.76 19.91 64.39
C ARG A 9 6.44 19.41 65.66
N ASP A 10 6.90 18.16 65.65
CA ASP A 10 7.84 17.64 66.67
C ASP A 10 9.29 17.95 66.25
N PRO A 11 10.21 18.14 67.20
CA PRO A 11 11.58 18.60 66.94
C PRO A 11 12.50 17.44 66.52
N MET A 12 13.44 17.73 65.64
CA MET A 12 14.53 16.84 65.21
C MET A 12 15.51 16.55 66.34
N PRO A 13 16.07 15.32 66.41
CA PRO A 13 17.24 15.02 67.28
C PRO A 13 18.57 15.48 66.62
N PRO A 14 19.65 15.61 67.42
CA PRO A 14 20.90 16.28 67.04
C PRO A 14 21.74 15.42 66.06
N GLU A 15 22.50 16.13 65.28
CA GLU A 15 23.49 15.66 64.27
C GLU A 15 24.61 14.88 64.96
N GLU A 16 24.80 13.59 64.60
CA GLU A 16 26.00 12.81 64.91
C GLU A 16 26.99 12.91 63.74
N ASP A 17 28.23 13.23 64.07
CA ASP A 17 29.39 13.37 63.20
C ASP A 17 29.61 12.11 62.31
N GLN A 18 29.55 12.26 61.00
CA GLN A 18 30.00 11.25 60.07
C GLN A 18 31.48 11.41 59.76
N PRO A 19 32.30 10.36 59.86
CA PRO A 19 33.73 10.42 59.51
C PRO A 19 33.91 10.47 57.99
N SER A 20 34.93 11.21 57.55
CA SER A 20 35.25 11.48 56.16
C SER A 20 35.58 10.22 55.35
N LEU A 21 35.20 10.20 54.07
CA LEU A 21 35.41 9.13 53.08
C LEU A 21 36.87 8.60 52.96
N SER A 22 37.86 9.35 53.44
CA SER A 22 39.29 8.94 53.45
C SER A 22 39.64 7.89 54.51
N THR A 23 38.84 7.76 55.54
CA THR A 23 39.12 6.81 56.67
C THR A 23 38.45 5.43 56.39
N GLU A 24 37.41 5.39 55.59
CA GLU A 24 36.72 4.13 55.21
C GLU A 24 37.46 3.36 54.11
N VAL A 25 38.14 4.05 53.19
CA VAL A 25 38.92 3.39 52.13
C VAL A 25 40.14 2.67 52.70
N SER A 26 40.79 3.21 53.75
CA SER A 26 41.94 2.55 54.37
C SER A 26 41.60 1.34 55.24
N ARG A 27 40.32 1.19 55.63
CA ARG A 27 39.91 0.06 56.49
C ARG A 27 39.43 -1.14 55.61
N LEU A 28 39.05 -0.91 54.37
CA LEU A 28 38.66 -1.97 53.44
C LEU A 28 39.81 -2.64 52.71
N GLU A 29 41.02 -2.03 52.73
CA GLU A 29 42.20 -2.64 52.11
C GLU A 29 42.93 -3.65 53.01
N SER A 30 42.59 -3.72 54.31
CA SER A 30 43.30 -4.58 55.26
C SER A 30 42.64 -5.90 55.65
N GLU A 31 41.40 -6.17 55.11
CA GLU A 31 40.65 -7.40 55.49
C GLU A 31 40.40 -8.38 54.32
N VAL A 32 41.06 -8.25 53.17
CA VAL A 32 40.93 -9.25 52.09
C VAL A 32 42.19 -10.12 52.04
N GLY A 33 42.10 -11.26 52.70
CA GLY A 33 43.09 -12.34 52.60
C GLY A 33 43.03 -13.00 51.18
N PRO A 34 44.13 -13.70 50.81
CA PRO A 34 44.31 -14.20 49.43
C PRO A 34 43.51 -15.48 49.19
N HIS A 35 42.28 -15.43 48.72
CA HIS A 35 41.59 -16.54 48.04
C HIS A 35 40.18 -16.12 47.58
N ALA A 36 40.07 -15.69 46.30
CA ALA A 36 38.91 -15.99 45.46
C ALA A 36 39.24 -15.75 43.98
N HIS A 37 39.66 -16.81 43.31
CA HIS A 37 39.67 -16.88 41.87
C HIS A 37 38.24 -17.03 41.37
N HIS A 38 37.74 -16.07 40.58
CA HIS A 38 36.74 -16.20 39.49
C HIS A 38 36.52 -14.82 38.85
N PRO A 39 36.27 -14.68 37.52
CA PRO A 39 36.32 -15.62 36.42
C PRO A 39 37.11 -15.11 35.19
N VAL A 40 38.17 -15.74 34.81
CA VAL A 40 38.93 -15.46 33.57
C VAL A 40 38.54 -16.41 32.43
N VAL A 41 37.39 -17.08 32.48
CA VAL A 41 37.05 -18.10 31.48
C VAL A 41 36.58 -17.50 30.14
N ARG A 42 35.94 -16.33 30.12
CA ARG A 42 35.46 -15.75 28.86
C ARG A 42 36.54 -15.16 27.95
N PHE A 43 37.62 -14.62 28.47
CA PHE A 43 38.71 -14.06 27.65
C PHE A 43 39.62 -15.13 27.04
N ARG A 44 39.84 -16.28 27.68
CA ARG A 44 40.69 -17.35 27.15
C ARG A 44 40.08 -18.04 25.91
N VAL A 45 38.79 -18.25 25.86
CA VAL A 45 38.12 -18.84 24.70
C VAL A 45 38.20 -17.95 23.46
N PHE A 46 38.04 -16.64 23.63
CA PHE A 46 38.14 -15.68 22.52
C PHE A 46 39.57 -15.58 21.96
N GLU A 47 40.57 -15.58 22.81
CA GLU A 47 41.99 -15.60 22.40
C GLU A 47 42.35 -16.93 21.69
N GLN A 48 41.85 -18.07 22.17
CA GLN A 48 42.04 -19.35 21.52
C GLN A 48 41.37 -19.43 20.17
N LEU A 49 40.14 -18.90 20.01
CA LEU A 49 39.42 -18.81 18.72
C LEU A 49 40.21 -17.96 17.71
N LYS A 50 40.80 -16.83 18.16
CA LYS A 50 41.61 -15.95 17.32
C LYS A 50 42.92 -16.63 16.89
N GLN A 51 43.52 -17.41 17.78
CA GLN A 51 44.79 -18.14 17.50
C GLN A 51 44.59 -19.35 16.58
N ARG A 52 43.38 -19.97 16.50
CA ARG A 52 43.10 -21.19 15.73
C ARG A 52 42.54 -20.95 14.33
N ASN A 53 42.66 -19.77 13.73
CA ASN A 53 42.15 -19.38 12.41
C ASN A 53 40.61 -19.57 12.22
N VAL A 54 39.85 -19.86 13.26
CA VAL A 54 38.40 -20.10 13.22
C VAL A 54 37.67 -18.91 12.62
N PHE A 55 38.01 -17.68 13.03
CA PHE A 55 37.39 -16.48 12.48
C PHE A 55 37.59 -16.31 10.95
N ARG A 56 38.78 -16.69 10.45
CA ARG A 56 39.07 -16.58 9.01
C ARG A 56 38.29 -17.61 8.19
N ILE A 57 38.11 -18.81 8.72
CA ILE A 57 37.28 -19.87 8.08
C ILE A 57 35.80 -19.49 8.14
N ALA A 58 35.32 -18.94 9.24
CA ALA A 58 33.95 -18.44 9.36
C ALA A 58 33.65 -17.33 8.33
N VAL A 59 34.57 -16.35 8.19
CA VAL A 59 34.44 -15.28 7.19
C VAL A 59 34.48 -15.84 5.76
N LEU A 60 35.42 -16.76 5.48
CA LEU A 60 35.51 -17.41 4.17
C LEU A 60 34.24 -18.21 3.84
N TYR A 61 33.70 -18.96 4.80
CA TYR A 61 32.47 -19.71 4.64
C TYR A 61 31.29 -18.81 4.31
N LEU A 62 31.11 -17.72 5.07
CA LEU A 62 30.04 -16.76 4.82
C LEU A 62 30.18 -16.08 3.46
N ALA A 63 31.39 -15.72 3.06
CA ALA A 63 31.65 -15.12 1.75
C ALA A 63 31.36 -16.10 0.58
N VAL A 64 31.70 -17.38 0.73
CA VAL A 64 31.40 -18.41 -0.26
C VAL A 64 29.90 -18.69 -0.31
N CYS A 65 29.23 -18.81 0.84
CA CYS A 65 27.78 -18.97 0.89
C CYS A 65 27.07 -17.82 0.19
N TRP A 66 27.48 -16.59 0.46
CA TRP A 66 26.90 -15.41 -0.18
C TRP A 66 27.12 -15.40 -1.70
N LEU A 67 28.32 -15.79 -2.18
CA LEU A 67 28.66 -15.87 -3.59
C LEU A 67 27.84 -16.97 -4.33
N ILE A 68 27.43 -18.02 -3.65
CA ILE A 68 26.65 -19.14 -4.22
C ILE A 68 25.15 -18.84 -4.19
N LEU A 69 24.63 -18.15 -3.19
CA LEU A 69 23.19 -17.93 -3.03
C LEU A 69 22.55 -17.19 -4.20
N ASP A 70 23.21 -16.18 -4.72
CA ASP A 70 22.68 -15.33 -5.80
C ASP A 70 22.58 -16.08 -7.14
N PRO A 71 23.64 -16.78 -7.63
CA PRO A 71 23.55 -17.64 -8.81
C PRO A 71 22.56 -18.79 -8.66
N VAL A 72 22.49 -19.42 -7.49
CA VAL A 72 21.55 -20.52 -7.21
C VAL A 72 20.11 -20.01 -7.31
N HIS A 73 19.82 -18.85 -6.77
CA HIS A 73 18.49 -18.23 -6.87
C HIS A 73 18.10 -17.95 -8.33
N VAL A 74 19.02 -17.41 -9.14
CA VAL A 74 18.81 -17.15 -10.57
C VAL A 74 18.59 -18.45 -11.36
N VAL A 75 19.44 -19.47 -11.11
CA VAL A 75 19.35 -20.77 -11.80
C VAL A 75 18.06 -21.49 -11.42
N PHE A 76 17.67 -21.47 -10.14
CA PHE A 76 16.44 -22.10 -9.68
C PHE A 76 15.21 -21.42 -10.26
N HIS A 77 15.26 -20.10 -10.44
CA HIS A 77 14.21 -19.36 -11.12
C HIS A 77 14.12 -19.70 -12.61
N MET A 78 15.27 -19.85 -13.30
CA MET A 78 15.32 -20.24 -14.71
C MET A 78 14.85 -21.69 -14.96
N LEU A 79 15.07 -22.58 -13.99
CA LEU A 79 14.69 -24.00 -14.08
C LEU A 79 13.31 -24.30 -13.46
N GLU A 80 12.56 -23.26 -13.04
CA GLU A 80 11.25 -23.37 -12.38
C GLU A 80 11.24 -24.30 -11.16
N VAL A 81 12.38 -24.35 -10.43
CA VAL A 81 12.51 -25.22 -9.25
C VAL A 81 11.61 -24.70 -8.12
N PRO A 82 10.83 -25.56 -7.45
CA PRO A 82 9.92 -25.16 -6.39
C PRO A 82 10.60 -24.36 -5.27
N THR A 83 9.91 -23.37 -4.73
CA THR A 83 10.45 -22.40 -3.71
C THR A 83 10.99 -23.06 -2.45
N TRP A 84 10.56 -24.29 -2.11
CA TRP A 84 11.11 -25.05 -0.98
C TRP A 84 12.59 -25.41 -1.17
N ALA A 85 13.07 -25.54 -2.42
CA ALA A 85 14.47 -25.87 -2.71
C ALA A 85 15.41 -24.72 -2.29
N ASN A 86 15.02 -23.46 -2.46
CA ASN A 86 15.78 -22.31 -1.97
C ASN A 86 15.90 -22.34 -0.43
N ARG A 87 14.80 -22.72 0.25
CA ARG A 87 14.80 -22.85 1.72
C ARG A 87 15.70 -24.02 2.16
N LEU A 88 15.71 -25.12 1.42
CA LEU A 88 16.58 -26.27 1.68
C LEU A 88 18.05 -25.89 1.55
N VAL A 89 18.45 -25.14 0.49
CA VAL A 89 19.83 -24.67 0.31
C VAL A 89 20.25 -23.77 1.47
N LEU A 90 19.41 -22.82 1.87
CA LEU A 90 19.65 -21.97 3.04
C LEU A 90 19.81 -22.78 4.33
N MET A 91 18.97 -23.80 4.54
CA MET A 91 19.03 -24.67 5.71
C MET A 91 20.30 -25.49 5.73
N LEU A 92 20.74 -26.05 4.59
CA LEU A 92 22.00 -26.78 4.44
C LEU A 92 23.21 -25.87 4.73
N MET A 93 23.20 -24.63 4.24
CA MET A 93 24.24 -23.66 4.55
C MET A 93 24.23 -23.26 6.03
N ALA A 94 23.08 -23.10 6.64
CA ALA A 94 22.99 -22.79 8.08
C ALA A 94 23.51 -23.95 8.96
N VAL A 95 23.21 -25.20 8.60
CA VAL A 95 23.73 -26.40 9.30
C VAL A 95 25.20 -26.64 9.01
N GLY A 96 25.67 -26.31 7.81
CA GLY A 96 27.08 -26.43 7.43
C GLY A 96 28.01 -25.47 8.16
N PHE A 97 27.50 -24.31 8.59
CA PHE A 97 28.32 -23.30 9.28
C PHE A 97 28.90 -23.80 10.62
N PRO A 98 28.13 -24.34 11.59
CA PRO A 98 28.68 -24.94 12.80
C PRO A 98 29.65 -26.07 12.51
N ALA A 99 29.34 -26.93 11.53
CA ALA A 99 30.23 -28.03 11.15
C ALA A 99 31.58 -27.51 10.63
N ALA A 100 31.60 -26.49 9.79
CA ALA A 100 32.81 -25.84 9.30
C ALA A 100 33.64 -25.20 10.43
N VAL A 101 32.97 -24.57 11.39
CA VAL A 101 33.62 -23.96 12.58
C VAL A 101 34.24 -25.03 13.49
N ILE A 102 33.51 -26.13 13.75
CA ILE A 102 34.02 -27.25 14.56
C ILE A 102 35.21 -27.91 13.85
N PHE A 103 35.11 -28.15 12.54
CA PHE A 103 36.22 -28.70 11.77
C PHE A 103 37.46 -27.81 11.84
N ALA A 104 37.29 -26.48 11.72
CA ALA A 104 38.38 -25.51 11.86
C ALA A 104 38.99 -25.46 13.25
N TRP A 105 38.22 -25.83 14.26
CA TRP A 105 38.71 -25.93 15.63
C TRP A 105 39.55 -27.20 15.87
N VAL A 106 39.08 -28.35 15.36
CA VAL A 106 39.64 -29.68 15.64
C VAL A 106 40.87 -29.98 14.81
N TYR A 107 40.88 -29.53 13.53
CA TYR A 107 41.93 -29.87 12.56
C TYR A 107 42.77 -28.70 12.11
N GLU A 108 44.07 -28.92 11.91
CA GLU A 108 45.02 -28.00 11.30
C GLU A 108 45.62 -28.58 10.01
N ILE A 109 45.72 -27.74 8.96
CA ILE A 109 46.36 -28.10 7.71
C ILE A 109 47.88 -28.01 7.87
N THR A 110 48.56 -29.13 7.74
CA THR A 110 50.03 -29.24 7.77
C THR A 110 50.58 -29.63 6.38
N PRO A 111 51.89 -29.49 6.12
CA PRO A 111 52.48 -29.95 4.83
C PRO A 111 52.25 -31.45 4.56
N GLU A 112 52.03 -32.22 5.61
CA GLU A 112 51.85 -33.68 5.56
C GLU A 112 50.36 -34.11 5.52
N GLY A 113 49.41 -33.12 5.49
CA GLY A 113 47.94 -33.36 5.46
C GLY A 113 47.20 -32.81 6.68
N LEU A 114 45.96 -33.23 6.85
CA LEU A 114 45.09 -32.86 7.99
C LEU A 114 45.47 -33.60 9.24
N LYS A 115 45.86 -32.86 10.29
CA LYS A 115 46.17 -33.44 11.62
C LYS A 115 45.33 -32.76 12.72
N PRO A 116 44.94 -33.50 13.77
CA PRO A 116 44.30 -32.88 14.92
C PRO A 116 45.22 -31.79 15.52
N THR A 117 44.62 -30.66 15.88
CA THR A 117 45.34 -29.47 16.32
C THR A 117 46.24 -29.74 17.56
N ASP A 118 45.84 -30.66 18.44
CA ASP A 118 46.56 -31.01 19.65
C ASP A 118 47.77 -31.96 19.41
N ALA A 119 47.89 -32.54 18.21
CA ALA A 119 48.98 -33.45 17.83
C ALA A 119 50.14 -32.73 17.11
N VAL A 120 50.09 -31.39 16.89
CA VAL A 120 51.11 -30.61 16.16
C VAL A 120 52.06 -29.93 17.17
N PRO A 121 53.37 -30.29 17.22
CA PRO A 121 54.37 -29.63 18.10
C PRO A 121 54.51 -28.13 17.79
N HIS A 122 54.65 -27.30 18.81
CA HIS A 122 54.69 -25.83 18.72
C HIS A 122 55.75 -25.26 17.75
N GLY A 123 56.78 -26.03 17.42
CA GLY A 123 57.85 -25.62 16.49
C GLY A 123 57.58 -25.92 15.00
N GLN A 124 56.60 -26.75 14.67
CA GLN A 124 56.34 -27.20 13.29
C GLN A 124 55.01 -26.63 12.71
N SER A 125 54.31 -25.79 13.46
CA SER A 125 53.04 -25.19 13.00
C SER A 125 53.33 -24.11 11.96
N ILE A 126 52.77 -24.29 10.73
CA ILE A 126 52.86 -23.35 9.63
C ILE A 126 51.75 -22.27 9.68
N ARG A 127 51.17 -22.01 10.87
CA ARG A 127 50.05 -21.09 11.11
C ARG A 127 50.22 -19.73 10.42
N LYS A 128 51.49 -19.18 10.43
CA LYS A 128 51.77 -17.88 9.76
C LYS A 128 51.72 -17.98 8.24
N LEU A 129 52.11 -19.12 7.65
CA LEU A 129 52.09 -19.37 6.20
C LEU A 129 50.66 -19.71 5.74
N THR A 130 49.95 -20.57 6.46
CA THR A 130 48.54 -20.92 6.24
C THR A 130 47.65 -19.69 6.37
N GLY A 131 47.86 -18.84 7.39
CA GLY A 131 47.14 -17.59 7.55
C GLY A 131 47.35 -16.60 6.40
N LYS A 132 48.55 -16.52 5.77
CA LYS A 132 48.80 -15.70 4.58
C LYS A 132 48.17 -16.26 3.32
N ARG A 133 48.11 -17.60 3.17
CA ARG A 133 47.40 -18.26 2.04
C ARG A 133 45.89 -18.10 2.16
N LEU A 134 45.35 -18.28 3.36
CA LEU A 134 43.94 -18.11 3.66
C LEU A 134 43.50 -16.65 3.46
N ASN A 135 44.29 -15.66 3.89
CA ASN A 135 43.99 -14.26 3.61
C ASN A 135 43.97 -13.95 2.10
N ARG A 136 44.91 -14.54 1.33
CA ARG A 136 44.90 -14.39 -0.15
C ARG A 136 43.67 -15.05 -0.78
N ALA A 137 43.22 -16.21 -0.26
CA ALA A 137 41.99 -16.85 -0.70
C ALA A 137 40.75 -16.00 -0.37
N ILE A 138 40.67 -15.44 0.84
CA ILE A 138 39.58 -14.53 1.25
C ILE A 138 39.55 -13.29 0.33
N ILE A 139 40.70 -12.66 0.09
CA ILE A 139 40.82 -11.49 -0.80
C ILE A 139 40.40 -11.88 -2.23
N GLY A 140 40.82 -13.06 -2.72
CA GLY A 140 40.41 -13.57 -4.02
C GLY A 140 38.92 -13.78 -4.18
N VAL A 141 38.28 -14.40 -3.18
CA VAL A 141 36.82 -14.62 -3.14
C VAL A 141 36.05 -13.30 -3.06
N LEU A 142 36.52 -12.36 -2.23
CA LEU A 142 35.90 -11.02 -2.13
C LEU A 142 36.08 -10.21 -3.41
N ALA A 143 37.26 -10.32 -4.08
CA ALA A 143 37.49 -9.67 -5.36
C ALA A 143 36.63 -10.28 -6.48
N MET A 144 36.43 -11.61 -6.47
CA MET A 144 35.49 -12.29 -7.39
C MET A 144 34.04 -11.88 -7.14
N ALA A 145 33.64 -11.78 -5.89
CA ALA A 145 32.31 -11.31 -5.49
C ALA A 145 32.08 -9.87 -5.94
N LEU A 146 33.07 -9.00 -5.77
CA LEU A 146 33.00 -7.62 -6.23
C LEU A 146 32.96 -7.53 -7.76
N ALA A 147 33.78 -8.33 -8.47
CA ALA A 147 33.76 -8.41 -9.92
C ALA A 147 32.41 -8.94 -10.44
N TYR A 148 31.84 -9.95 -9.78
CA TYR A 148 30.49 -10.46 -10.09
C TYR A 148 29.41 -9.40 -9.90
N LEU A 149 29.46 -8.63 -8.81
CA LEU A 149 28.53 -7.53 -8.58
C LEU A 149 28.65 -6.43 -9.63
N VAL A 150 29.89 -6.06 -10.00
CA VAL A 150 30.14 -5.04 -11.01
C VAL A 150 29.66 -5.53 -12.39
N VAL A 151 30.03 -6.76 -12.77
CA VAL A 151 29.61 -7.37 -14.03
C VAL A 151 28.10 -7.60 -14.04
N GLY A 152 27.53 -8.11 -12.97
CA GLY A 152 26.08 -8.30 -12.83
C GLY A 152 25.31 -6.98 -12.97
N ARG A 153 25.82 -5.92 -12.37
CA ARG A 153 25.19 -4.60 -12.48
C ARG A 153 25.35 -3.97 -13.88
N PHE A 154 26.44 -4.27 -14.57
CA PHE A 154 26.71 -3.71 -15.92
C PHE A 154 26.18 -4.58 -17.07
N VAL A 155 26.18 -5.90 -16.93
CA VAL A 155 25.82 -6.84 -18.02
C VAL A 155 24.37 -7.29 -17.91
N ILE A 156 23.90 -7.59 -16.70
CA ILE A 156 22.51 -8.04 -16.50
C ILE A 156 21.53 -6.88 -16.68
N SER A 157 21.91 -5.65 -16.28
CA SER A 157 21.08 -4.47 -16.55
C SER A 157 20.95 -4.15 -18.04
N ARG A 158 21.91 -4.56 -18.88
CA ARG A 158 21.80 -4.40 -20.34
C ARG A 158 21.03 -5.52 -21.02
N HIS A 159 21.07 -6.75 -20.49
CA HIS A 159 20.36 -7.89 -21.11
C HIS A 159 18.88 -8.00 -20.72
N PHE A 160 18.45 -7.46 -19.55
CA PHE A 160 17.02 -7.37 -19.22
C PHE A 160 16.30 -6.23 -19.94
N LEU A 161 17.03 -5.35 -20.63
CA LEU A 161 16.44 -4.32 -21.50
C LEU A 161 16.28 -4.77 -22.97
N GLU A 162 16.77 -5.95 -23.34
CA GLU A 162 16.74 -6.43 -24.75
C GLU A 162 15.89 -7.69 -24.98
N THR A 163 15.22 -8.25 -23.97
CA THR A 163 14.33 -9.41 -24.19
C THR A 163 12.95 -9.11 -23.64
N GLU A 164 12.24 -8.15 -24.24
CA GLU A 164 10.80 -8.17 -24.25
C GLU A 164 10.35 -9.09 -25.41
N PRO A 165 9.48 -10.09 -25.15
CA PRO A 165 8.78 -10.75 -26.25
C PRO A 165 7.84 -9.73 -26.85
N THR A 166 8.01 -9.51 -28.13
CA THR A 166 7.16 -8.70 -29.01
C THR A 166 5.71 -9.13 -28.90
N ALA A 167 4.96 -8.53 -27.96
CA ALA A 167 3.53 -8.43 -28.03
C ALA A 167 3.24 -7.01 -28.53
N SER A 168 2.98 -6.93 -29.80
CA SER A 168 2.63 -5.75 -30.54
C SER A 168 1.36 -5.12 -29.99
N ALA A 169 1.53 -4.15 -29.10
CA ALA A 169 0.67 -2.99 -28.95
C ALA A 169 1.60 -1.83 -28.67
N VAL A 170 2.19 -1.32 -29.72
CA VAL A 170 3.02 -0.14 -29.78
C VAL A 170 2.21 1.01 -29.17
N ARG A 171 2.38 1.27 -27.86
CA ARG A 171 2.40 2.65 -27.42
C ARG A 171 3.78 3.15 -27.75
N THR A 172 3.92 3.79 -28.89
CA THR A 172 4.92 4.83 -29.09
C THR A 172 4.78 5.75 -27.86
N SER A 173 5.71 5.63 -26.93
CA SER A 173 5.86 6.61 -25.86
C SER A 173 6.17 7.93 -26.57
N ALA A 174 5.13 8.71 -26.84
CA ALA A 174 5.34 10.10 -27.21
C ALA A 174 6.15 10.71 -26.08
N ALA A 175 7.23 11.40 -26.41
CA ALA A 175 8.06 12.11 -25.44
C ALA A 175 7.11 12.86 -24.47
N PRO A 176 7.36 12.81 -23.14
CA PRO A 176 6.50 13.48 -22.18
C PRO A 176 6.26 14.92 -22.61
N ALA A 177 5.03 15.41 -22.51
CA ALA A 177 4.73 16.80 -22.85
C ALA A 177 5.66 17.71 -22.04
N ALA A 178 6.31 18.67 -22.69
CA ALA A 178 7.30 19.54 -22.05
C ALA A 178 6.74 20.23 -20.77
N ALA A 179 5.45 20.54 -20.74
CA ALA A 179 4.73 21.02 -19.58
C ALA A 179 4.00 19.86 -18.87
N SER A 180 4.75 18.97 -18.23
CA SER A 180 4.22 17.90 -17.42
C SER A 180 5.04 17.72 -16.15
N ILE A 181 4.36 17.39 -15.02
CA ILE A 181 4.96 17.34 -13.69
C ILE A 181 4.32 16.25 -12.84
N ALA A 182 5.13 15.62 -11.99
CA ALA A 182 4.67 14.85 -10.84
C ALA A 182 5.11 15.56 -9.55
N VAL A 183 4.23 15.62 -8.57
CA VAL A 183 4.53 16.11 -7.21
C VAL A 183 4.65 14.89 -6.32
N LEU A 184 5.86 14.59 -5.85
CA LEU A 184 6.09 13.49 -4.93
C LEU A 184 5.65 13.86 -3.51
N ALA A 185 5.39 12.84 -2.67
CA ALA A 185 5.17 13.06 -1.26
C ALA A 185 6.35 13.79 -0.63
N PHE A 186 6.09 14.85 0.15
CA PHE A 186 7.16 15.59 0.81
C PHE A 186 7.67 14.84 2.05
N ALA A 187 8.95 14.95 2.31
CA ALA A 187 9.57 14.33 3.48
C ALA A 187 9.27 15.13 4.75
N ASP A 188 8.88 14.44 5.83
CA ASP A 188 8.79 15.05 7.15
C ASP A 188 10.19 15.20 7.76
N MET A 189 10.62 16.46 7.93
CA MET A 189 11.89 16.85 8.57
C MET A 189 11.65 17.53 9.93
N SER A 190 10.46 17.34 10.51
CA SER A 190 10.13 17.88 11.85
C SER A 190 10.94 17.15 12.94
N PRO A 191 11.24 17.80 14.08
CA PRO A 191 12.06 17.21 15.14
C PRO A 191 11.49 15.91 15.70
N SER A 192 10.16 15.83 15.86
CA SER A 192 9.43 14.65 16.36
C SER A 192 9.19 13.58 15.28
N ARG A 193 9.27 13.94 13.99
CA ARG A 193 8.93 13.10 12.84
C ARG A 193 7.51 12.50 12.90
N ASP A 194 6.58 13.24 13.44
CA ASP A 194 5.16 12.87 13.60
C ASP A 194 4.23 13.72 12.73
N GLN A 195 4.80 14.53 11.81
CA GLN A 195 4.09 15.46 10.93
C GLN A 195 4.02 14.96 9.47
N GLU A 196 4.15 13.64 9.26
CA GLU A 196 4.13 13.05 7.92
C GLU A 196 2.83 13.36 7.18
N TYR A 197 1.68 13.30 7.87
CA TYR A 197 0.38 13.66 7.32
C TYR A 197 0.33 15.11 6.83
N PHE A 198 1.01 16.02 7.52
CA PHE A 198 1.07 17.43 7.16
C PHE A 198 1.98 17.66 5.93
N ALA A 199 3.10 16.95 5.85
CA ALA A 199 4.00 17.01 4.70
C ALA A 199 3.32 16.44 3.43
N ASP A 200 2.60 15.34 3.56
CA ASP A 200 1.79 14.75 2.48
C ASP A 200 0.67 15.70 2.02
N GLY A 201 -0.07 16.28 2.97
CA GLY A 201 -1.12 17.24 2.68
C GLY A 201 -0.60 18.47 1.96
N MET A 202 0.60 18.97 2.32
CA MET A 202 1.27 20.06 1.64
C MET A 202 1.56 19.76 0.18
N ALA A 203 2.16 18.58 -0.09
CA ALA A 203 2.45 18.15 -1.45
C ALA A 203 1.18 18.03 -2.29
N GLU A 204 0.10 17.53 -1.68
CA GLU A 204 -1.19 17.35 -2.35
C GLU A 204 -1.87 18.66 -2.69
N GLU A 205 -1.93 19.63 -1.77
CA GLU A 205 -2.51 20.95 -2.08
C GLU A 205 -1.75 21.66 -3.21
N ILE A 206 -0.43 21.47 -3.29
CA ILE A 206 0.37 21.97 -4.41
C ILE A 206 0.03 21.21 -5.70
N LEU A 207 -0.12 19.89 -5.65
CA LEU A 207 -0.54 19.07 -6.78
C LEU A 207 -1.90 19.52 -7.31
N ASP A 208 -2.88 19.69 -6.42
CA ASP A 208 -4.24 20.12 -6.76
C ASP A 208 -4.26 21.54 -7.38
N ALA A 209 -3.41 22.43 -6.86
CA ALA A 209 -3.26 23.77 -7.41
C ALA A 209 -2.68 23.74 -8.84
N LEU A 210 -1.66 22.91 -9.05
CA LEU A 210 -1.03 22.73 -10.36
C LEU A 210 -1.95 22.04 -11.36
N ALA A 211 -2.79 21.09 -10.91
CA ALA A 211 -3.75 20.37 -11.76
C ALA A 211 -4.85 21.29 -12.35
N LYS A 212 -5.12 22.44 -11.72
CA LYS A 212 -6.08 23.44 -12.21
C LYS A 212 -5.51 24.36 -13.30
N ILE A 213 -4.20 24.26 -13.59
CA ILE A 213 -3.55 25.13 -14.57
C ILE A 213 -3.73 24.55 -15.98
N ASP A 214 -4.41 25.28 -16.84
CA ASP A 214 -4.62 24.88 -18.23
C ASP A 214 -3.28 24.66 -18.96
N GLY A 215 -3.19 23.56 -19.69
CA GLY A 215 -2.00 23.21 -20.45
C GLY A 215 -0.89 22.53 -19.64
N LEU A 216 -0.99 22.43 -18.31
CA LEU A 216 -0.08 21.67 -17.48
C LEU A 216 -0.65 20.25 -17.24
N LYS A 217 0.12 19.23 -17.60
CA LYS A 217 -0.22 17.84 -17.28
C LYS A 217 0.38 17.48 -15.93
N VAL A 218 -0.47 17.20 -14.94
CA VAL A 218 -0.04 16.79 -13.61
C VAL A 218 -0.33 15.31 -13.41
N ALA A 219 0.67 14.55 -12.97
CA ALA A 219 0.48 13.15 -12.62
C ALA A 219 -0.39 13.03 -11.38
N GLY A 220 -1.30 12.05 -11.38
CA GLY A 220 -2.23 11.83 -10.28
C GLY A 220 -1.49 11.51 -8.97
N ARG A 221 -2.13 11.89 -7.87
CA ARG A 221 -1.58 11.74 -6.53
C ARG A 221 -1.19 10.30 -6.21
N THR A 222 -2.09 9.33 -6.51
CA THR A 222 -1.86 7.93 -6.14
C THR A 222 -0.60 7.39 -6.80
N SER A 223 -0.37 7.70 -8.08
CA SER A 223 0.85 7.32 -8.79
C SER A 223 2.08 8.03 -8.25
N SER A 224 2.00 9.34 -8.03
CA SER A 224 3.11 10.15 -7.52
C SER A 224 3.56 9.70 -6.13
N PHE A 225 2.60 9.46 -5.23
CA PHE A 225 2.88 9.04 -3.85
C PHE A 225 3.24 7.55 -3.72
N SER A 226 3.04 6.75 -4.77
CA SER A 226 3.48 5.35 -4.77
C SER A 226 5.01 5.19 -4.66
N PHE A 227 5.76 6.26 -4.90
CA PHE A 227 7.22 6.31 -4.78
C PHE A 227 7.70 6.76 -3.39
N LYS A 228 6.79 7.11 -2.47
CA LYS A 228 7.13 7.51 -1.10
C LYS A 228 7.96 6.44 -0.40
N GLY A 229 9.08 6.85 0.19
CA GLY A 229 10.00 5.94 0.91
C GLY A 229 10.78 4.97 0.01
N LYS A 230 10.63 5.06 -1.31
CA LYS A 230 11.38 4.23 -2.27
C LYS A 230 12.58 5.02 -2.81
N ASN A 231 13.74 4.38 -2.81
CA ASN A 231 14.96 4.95 -3.39
C ASN A 231 14.95 4.77 -4.93
N ALA A 232 13.95 5.34 -5.59
CA ALA A 232 13.82 5.25 -7.04
C ALA A 232 14.53 6.42 -7.72
N ASP A 233 15.19 6.14 -8.86
CA ASP A 233 15.79 7.15 -9.68
C ASP A 233 14.73 8.05 -10.32
N LEU A 234 14.95 9.38 -10.35
CA LEU A 234 14.02 10.36 -10.91
C LEU A 234 13.67 10.08 -12.36
N LYS A 235 14.63 9.53 -13.14
CA LYS A 235 14.37 9.13 -14.51
C LYS A 235 13.35 8.00 -14.57
N ALA A 236 13.52 6.96 -13.76
CA ALA A 236 12.57 5.85 -13.68
C ALA A 236 11.19 6.30 -13.23
N ILE A 237 11.12 7.23 -12.27
CA ILE A 237 9.85 7.85 -11.84
C ILE A 237 9.21 8.62 -13.00
N GLY A 238 9.96 9.45 -13.69
CA GLY A 238 9.47 10.23 -14.83
C GLY A 238 8.94 9.37 -15.97
N GLU A 239 9.63 8.25 -16.28
CA GLU A 239 9.18 7.26 -17.27
C GLU A 239 7.89 6.56 -16.82
N ALA A 240 7.82 6.12 -15.56
CA ALA A 240 6.65 5.44 -15.01
C ALA A 240 5.41 6.31 -14.97
N LEU A 241 5.58 7.62 -14.71
CA LEU A 241 4.49 8.60 -14.60
C LEU A 241 4.21 9.35 -15.92
N GLY A 242 5.10 9.22 -16.92
CA GLY A 242 4.98 9.91 -18.20
C GLY A 242 5.12 11.43 -18.08
N VAL A 243 5.99 11.92 -17.19
CA VAL A 243 6.20 13.33 -16.91
C VAL A 243 7.62 13.79 -17.21
N ALA A 244 7.77 15.07 -17.62
CA ALA A 244 9.07 15.67 -17.91
C ALA A 244 9.74 16.25 -16.64
N HIS A 245 8.98 16.60 -15.63
CA HIS A 245 9.49 17.22 -14.41
C HIS A 245 8.93 16.51 -13.15
N ILE A 246 9.72 16.59 -12.07
CA ILE A 246 9.37 16.02 -10.77
C ILE A 246 9.61 17.10 -9.73
N LEU A 247 8.60 17.34 -8.89
CA LEU A 247 8.70 18.19 -7.72
C LEU A 247 8.93 17.29 -6.51
N GLU A 248 10.04 17.51 -5.82
CA GLU A 248 10.37 16.93 -4.53
C GLU A 248 10.36 18.01 -3.46
N GLY A 249 10.19 17.63 -2.20
CA GLY A 249 10.24 18.59 -1.12
C GLY A 249 10.31 17.96 0.24
N SER A 250 10.47 18.84 1.23
CA SER A 250 10.40 18.48 2.64
C SER A 250 9.69 19.58 3.43
N VAL A 251 9.07 19.17 4.52
CA VAL A 251 8.39 20.05 5.45
C VAL A 251 9.00 19.85 6.84
N ARG A 252 9.31 20.97 7.49
CA ARG A 252 9.67 21.01 8.91
C ARG A 252 8.65 21.86 9.62
N LYS A 253 7.84 21.25 10.48
CA LYS A 253 6.89 21.94 11.35
C LYS A 253 7.38 21.86 12.79
N GLN A 254 7.37 23.00 13.46
CA GLN A 254 7.66 23.10 14.89
C GLN A 254 6.73 24.17 15.47
N ASP A 255 5.79 23.74 16.31
CA ASP A 255 4.70 24.57 16.81
C ASP A 255 3.95 25.21 15.63
N ASP A 256 3.87 26.54 15.57
CA ASP A 256 3.25 27.30 14.48
C ASP A 256 4.19 27.61 13.32
N ARG A 257 5.49 27.34 13.44
CA ARG A 257 6.46 27.61 12.39
C ARG A 257 6.51 26.47 11.39
N VAL A 258 6.54 26.83 10.12
CA VAL A 258 6.64 25.90 9.00
C VAL A 258 7.77 26.35 8.09
N ARG A 259 8.68 25.42 7.77
CA ARG A 259 9.66 25.59 6.69
C ARG A 259 9.41 24.53 5.64
N ILE A 260 9.31 24.95 4.39
CA ILE A 260 9.09 24.09 3.24
C ILE A 260 10.27 24.26 2.29
N SER A 261 10.97 23.18 1.98
CA SER A 261 11.96 23.13 0.91
C SER A 261 11.33 22.43 -0.29
N ALA A 262 11.34 23.08 -1.46
CA ALA A 262 10.80 22.54 -2.69
C ALA A 262 11.86 22.58 -3.79
N GLN A 263 11.96 21.50 -4.57
CA GLN A 263 12.96 21.33 -5.62
C GLN A 263 12.30 20.74 -6.86
N LEU A 264 12.46 21.42 -8.00
CA LEU A 264 11.99 20.94 -9.30
C LEU A 264 13.15 20.34 -10.07
N ALA A 265 13.05 19.07 -10.42
CA ALA A 265 14.05 18.36 -11.21
C ALA A 265 13.50 18.01 -12.60
N ARG A 266 14.39 17.97 -13.59
CA ARG A 266 14.09 17.39 -14.90
C ARG A 266 14.19 15.87 -14.80
N ALA A 267 13.13 15.16 -15.17
CA ALA A 267 13.08 13.70 -15.05
C ALA A 267 14.13 12.97 -15.92
N SER A 268 14.46 13.52 -17.11
CA SER A 268 15.34 12.85 -18.08
C SER A 268 16.80 12.67 -17.61
N ASP A 269 17.30 13.58 -16.79
CA ASP A 269 18.69 13.65 -16.34
C ASP A 269 18.87 13.86 -14.84
N GLY A 270 17.76 14.07 -14.11
CA GLY A 270 17.76 14.26 -12.66
C GLY A 270 18.30 15.62 -12.21
N PHE A 271 18.63 16.56 -13.13
CA PHE A 271 19.14 17.86 -12.74
C PHE A 271 18.05 18.76 -12.18
N HIS A 272 18.34 19.37 -11.03
CA HIS A 272 17.47 20.38 -10.45
C HIS A 272 17.47 21.64 -11.32
N VAL A 273 16.30 22.05 -11.78
CA VAL A 273 16.11 23.28 -12.57
C VAL A 273 15.68 24.46 -11.70
N TRP A 274 15.21 24.16 -10.48
CA TRP A 274 14.82 25.16 -9.51
C TRP A 274 14.82 24.55 -8.10
N SER A 275 15.17 25.36 -7.08
CA SER A 275 15.10 25.02 -5.66
C SER A 275 14.86 26.28 -4.85
N HIS A 276 13.96 26.20 -3.87
CA HIS A 276 13.66 27.32 -2.97
C HIS A 276 13.23 26.84 -1.59
N GLU A 277 13.53 27.66 -0.57
CA GLU A 277 13.04 27.46 0.79
C GLU A 277 12.05 28.55 1.16
N TYR A 278 10.96 28.17 1.81
CA TYR A 278 9.90 29.05 2.27
C TYR A 278 9.75 28.92 3.78
N ASP A 279 9.87 30.05 4.48
CA ASP A 279 9.60 30.16 5.91
C ASP A 279 8.27 30.89 6.12
N GLY A 280 7.48 30.43 7.10
CA GLY A 280 6.23 31.07 7.49
C GLY A 280 5.63 30.40 8.73
N THR A 281 4.36 30.69 8.95
CA THR A 281 3.57 30.11 10.03
C THR A 281 2.38 29.31 9.48
N LEU A 282 1.71 28.56 10.34
CA LEU A 282 0.47 27.87 9.94
C LEU A 282 -0.62 28.84 9.44
N ALA A 283 -0.63 30.07 9.92
CA ALA A 283 -1.55 31.11 9.44
C ALA A 283 -1.27 31.51 7.98
N ASP A 284 -0.01 31.39 7.54
CA ASP A 284 0.42 31.75 6.18
C ASP A 284 0.37 30.55 5.20
N ILE A 285 -0.14 29.39 5.64
CA ILE A 285 0.01 28.14 4.92
C ILE A 285 -0.52 28.18 3.49
N PHE A 286 -1.68 28.79 3.28
CA PHE A 286 -2.30 28.92 1.95
C PHE A 286 -1.52 29.89 1.05
N ASP A 287 -0.88 30.89 1.62
CA ASP A 287 -0.03 31.84 0.88
C ASP A 287 1.30 31.20 0.50
N LEU A 288 1.85 30.33 1.35
CA LEU A 288 3.03 29.51 1.03
C LEU A 288 2.75 28.55 -0.13
N GLN A 289 1.64 27.81 -0.08
CA GLN A 289 1.20 26.91 -1.13
C GLN A 289 0.99 27.65 -2.46
N GLU A 290 0.31 28.80 -2.42
CA GLU A 290 0.08 29.66 -3.57
C GLU A 290 1.38 30.12 -4.22
N ARG A 291 2.34 30.59 -3.42
CA ARG A 291 3.65 31.03 -3.91
C ARG A 291 4.41 29.88 -4.57
N ILE A 292 4.46 28.70 -3.94
CA ILE A 292 5.12 27.52 -4.49
C ILE A 292 4.48 27.14 -5.84
N ALA A 293 3.16 27.03 -5.91
CA ALA A 293 2.46 26.64 -7.14
C ALA A 293 2.71 27.63 -8.28
N ARG A 294 2.69 28.95 -8.00
CA ARG A 294 2.96 30.00 -9.01
C ARG A 294 4.40 29.97 -9.49
N GLU A 295 5.36 29.81 -8.60
CA GLU A 295 6.77 29.76 -8.98
C GLU A 295 7.04 28.53 -9.85
N ILE A 296 6.48 27.35 -9.53
CA ILE A 296 6.58 26.14 -10.33
C ILE A 296 5.96 26.35 -11.72
N ALA A 297 4.74 26.91 -11.79
CA ALA A 297 4.10 27.22 -13.08
C ALA A 297 4.97 28.15 -13.94
N SER A 298 5.60 29.14 -13.33
CA SER A 298 6.55 30.04 -13.99
C SER A 298 7.79 29.32 -14.52
N GLN A 299 8.39 28.42 -13.72
CA GLN A 299 9.55 27.62 -14.14
C GLN A 299 9.22 26.70 -15.33
N LEU A 300 8.00 26.16 -15.35
CA LEU A 300 7.48 25.32 -16.42
C LEU A 300 7.03 26.12 -17.64
N LYS A 301 7.15 27.46 -17.60
CA LYS A 301 6.74 28.41 -18.66
C LYS A 301 5.27 28.25 -19.06
N VAL A 302 4.43 27.88 -18.10
CA VAL A 302 2.99 27.80 -18.32
C VAL A 302 2.38 29.17 -18.09
N VAL A 303 1.58 29.64 -19.06
CA VAL A 303 0.92 30.95 -18.97
C VAL A 303 -0.39 30.77 -18.20
N LEU A 304 -0.49 31.43 -17.05
CA LEU A 304 -1.74 31.50 -16.30
C LEU A 304 -2.74 32.38 -17.06
N ALA A 305 -3.94 31.85 -17.32
CA ALA A 305 -5.01 32.57 -18.05
C ALA A 305 -5.43 33.87 -17.34
N ASP A 306 -5.47 33.83 -16.00
CA ASP A 306 -5.67 35.00 -15.16
C ASP A 306 -4.64 35.01 -14.03
N LYS A 307 -3.76 36.02 -14.04
CA LYS A 307 -2.72 36.21 -13.02
C LYS A 307 -3.27 36.57 -11.64
N ASN A 308 -4.50 37.04 -11.56
CA ASN A 308 -5.14 37.54 -10.33
C ASN A 308 -5.95 36.43 -9.63
N VAL A 309 -6.27 35.32 -10.31
CA VAL A 309 -6.96 34.16 -9.70
C VAL A 309 -5.99 33.43 -8.80
N ARG A 310 -6.42 33.14 -7.57
CA ARG A 310 -5.67 32.30 -6.63
C ARG A 310 -5.74 30.84 -7.10
N LEU A 311 -4.57 30.19 -7.19
CA LEU A 311 -4.46 28.77 -7.48
C LEU A 311 -4.81 27.94 -6.23
N VAL A 312 -4.45 28.45 -5.04
CA VAL A 312 -4.76 27.85 -3.73
C VAL A 312 -5.73 28.75 -2.98
N PRO A 313 -7.03 28.52 -3.05
CA PRO A 313 -7.99 29.29 -2.28
C PRO A 313 -7.80 29.05 -0.78
N LYS A 314 -8.00 30.10 0.02
CA LYS A 314 -8.06 29.96 1.47
C LYS A 314 -9.37 29.29 1.84
N VAL A 315 -9.29 28.06 2.33
CA VAL A 315 -10.47 27.20 2.57
C VAL A 315 -11.06 27.35 3.97
N THR A 316 -10.29 27.89 4.92
CA THR A 316 -10.72 28.24 6.30
C THR A 316 -9.80 29.28 6.89
N ASP A 317 -10.31 30.10 7.79
CA ASP A 317 -9.53 31.03 8.64
C ASP A 317 -9.03 30.36 9.93
N ASN A 318 -9.55 29.18 10.26
CA ASN A 318 -9.23 28.46 11.47
C ASN A 318 -8.10 27.45 11.21
N THR A 319 -6.88 27.79 11.62
CA THR A 319 -5.69 26.94 11.43
C THR A 319 -5.80 25.59 12.14
N THR A 320 -6.47 25.53 13.30
CA THR A 320 -6.70 24.27 14.01
C THR A 320 -7.64 23.38 13.21
N ALA A 321 -8.74 23.94 12.67
CA ALA A 321 -9.64 23.18 11.79
C ALA A 321 -8.93 22.65 10.56
N TYR A 322 -8.01 23.44 9.98
CA TYR A 322 -7.20 23.00 8.84
C TYR A 322 -6.26 21.83 9.19
N VAL A 323 -5.57 21.90 10.31
CA VAL A 323 -4.67 20.79 10.74
C VAL A 323 -5.45 19.50 10.97
N LEU A 324 -6.59 19.56 11.66
CA LEU A 324 -7.48 18.41 11.88
C LEU A 324 -7.97 17.82 10.53
N PHE A 325 -8.34 18.67 9.60
CA PHE A 325 -8.75 18.27 8.26
C PHE A 325 -7.63 17.55 7.51
N VAL A 326 -6.41 18.08 7.51
CA VAL A 326 -5.25 17.45 6.82
C VAL A 326 -4.90 16.11 7.44
N GLU A 327 -4.94 15.98 8.77
CA GLU A 327 -4.75 14.71 9.45
C GLU A 327 -5.83 13.69 9.04
N ALA A 328 -7.09 14.07 9.06
CA ALA A 328 -8.21 13.22 8.65
C ALA A 328 -8.08 12.76 7.18
N GLN A 329 -7.64 13.65 6.29
CA GLN A 329 -7.39 13.30 4.90
C GLN A 329 -6.35 12.17 4.76
N GLY A 330 -5.28 12.19 5.56
CA GLY A 330 -4.29 11.12 5.60
C GLY A 330 -4.93 9.76 5.97
N LEU A 331 -5.80 9.74 6.97
CA LEU A 331 -6.51 8.53 7.43
C LEU A 331 -7.51 8.03 6.37
N ILE A 332 -8.27 8.94 5.75
CA ILE A 332 -9.21 8.59 4.66
C ILE A 332 -8.49 7.90 3.51
N ARG A 333 -7.34 8.44 3.08
CA ARG A 333 -6.55 7.88 1.98
C ARG A 333 -5.92 6.54 2.32
N GLY A 334 -5.42 6.41 3.54
CA GLY A 334 -4.89 5.14 4.05
C GLY A 334 -5.93 4.07 4.28
N ARG A 335 -7.24 4.40 4.20
CA ARG A 335 -8.34 3.52 4.61
C ARG A 335 -8.15 2.98 6.03
N ALA A 336 -7.50 3.77 6.89
CA ALA A 336 -7.13 3.40 8.24
C ALA A 336 -7.83 4.33 9.25
N GLU A 337 -8.18 3.82 10.40
CA GLU A 337 -8.77 4.58 11.51
C GLU A 337 -9.90 5.54 11.09
N LEU A 338 -10.77 5.11 10.17
CA LEU A 338 -11.84 5.97 9.63
C LEU A 338 -12.78 6.56 10.71
N PRO A 339 -13.09 5.87 11.83
CA PRO A 339 -13.80 6.50 12.93
C PRO A 339 -13.09 7.73 13.49
N ARG A 340 -11.74 7.68 13.59
CA ARG A 340 -10.93 8.84 14.00
C ARG A 340 -10.97 9.97 12.96
N ALA A 341 -10.94 9.61 11.67
CA ALA A 341 -11.07 10.62 10.60
C ALA A 341 -12.41 11.37 10.69
N ILE A 342 -13.52 10.65 10.96
CA ILE A 342 -14.84 11.24 11.19
C ILE A 342 -14.82 12.18 12.40
N ASP A 343 -14.22 11.76 13.51
CA ASP A 343 -14.07 12.57 14.72
C ASP A 343 -13.29 13.87 14.46
N LEU A 344 -12.14 13.78 13.79
CA LEU A 344 -11.31 14.93 13.44
C LEU A 344 -12.06 15.93 12.54
N LEU A 345 -12.80 15.43 11.54
CA LEU A 345 -13.58 16.27 10.64
C LEU A 345 -14.80 16.89 11.33
N THR A 346 -15.42 16.17 12.27
CA THR A 346 -16.50 16.70 13.09
C THR A 346 -15.99 17.85 13.97
N GLN A 347 -14.80 17.71 14.57
CA GLN A 347 -14.16 18.77 15.31
C GLN A 347 -13.81 19.96 14.40
N ALA A 348 -13.22 19.70 13.23
CA ALA A 348 -12.85 20.75 12.26
C ALA A 348 -14.05 21.56 11.80
N THR A 349 -15.17 20.89 11.46
CA THR A 349 -16.43 21.55 11.04
C THR A 349 -17.20 22.23 12.19
N THR A 350 -16.94 21.81 13.43
CA THR A 350 -17.45 22.48 14.64
C THR A 350 -16.66 23.76 14.91
N LEU A 351 -15.32 23.74 14.75
CA LEU A 351 -14.45 24.90 14.91
C LEU A 351 -14.67 25.96 13.81
N ASP A 352 -14.97 25.51 12.59
CA ASP A 352 -15.34 26.36 11.47
C ASP A 352 -16.52 25.79 10.68
N PRO A 353 -17.77 26.19 11.02
CA PRO A 353 -18.97 25.74 10.33
C PRO A 353 -19.07 26.22 8.85
N GLN A 354 -18.20 27.12 8.41
CA GLN A 354 -18.13 27.60 7.03
C GLN A 354 -17.07 26.86 6.20
N PHE A 355 -16.37 25.90 6.80
CA PHE A 355 -15.34 25.11 6.13
C PHE A 355 -15.95 24.07 5.18
N ALA A 356 -16.30 24.48 3.96
CA ALA A 356 -16.96 23.64 2.95
C ALA A 356 -16.17 22.34 2.65
N ARG A 357 -14.85 22.43 2.48
CA ARG A 357 -14.00 21.24 2.26
C ARG A 357 -13.98 20.27 3.45
N GLY A 358 -14.03 20.79 4.68
CA GLY A 358 -14.17 19.96 5.88
C GLY A 358 -15.46 19.15 5.86
N TRP A 359 -16.58 19.77 5.50
CA TRP A 359 -17.87 19.11 5.34
C TRP A 359 -17.86 18.09 4.19
N SER A 360 -17.23 18.42 3.04
CA SER A 360 -17.08 17.48 1.92
C SER A 360 -16.33 16.21 2.34
N SER A 361 -15.19 16.39 3.01
CA SER A 361 -14.38 15.26 3.48
C SER A 361 -15.07 14.44 4.58
N LEU A 362 -15.89 15.07 5.43
CA LEU A 362 -16.74 14.36 6.38
C LEU A 362 -17.78 13.47 5.66
N ALA A 363 -18.32 13.96 4.55
CA ALA A 363 -19.22 13.16 3.71
C ALA A 363 -18.48 11.95 3.10
N VAL A 364 -17.27 12.16 2.56
CA VAL A 364 -16.42 11.10 2.02
C VAL A 364 -16.07 10.06 3.09
N ALA A 365 -15.63 10.51 4.27
CA ALA A 365 -15.29 9.61 5.37
C ALA A 365 -16.48 8.72 5.78
N ASN A 366 -17.67 9.31 5.95
CA ASN A 366 -18.88 8.57 6.26
C ASN A 366 -19.31 7.62 5.13
N ALA A 367 -19.10 8.00 3.87
CA ALA A 367 -19.44 7.16 2.72
C ALA A 367 -18.63 5.86 2.68
N ILE A 368 -17.35 5.90 3.07
CA ILE A 368 -16.45 4.74 2.98
C ILE A 368 -16.22 4.01 4.31
N ALA A 369 -16.43 4.67 5.45
CA ALA A 369 -16.13 4.09 6.77
C ALA A 369 -16.78 2.73 7.02
N PRO A 370 -18.04 2.48 6.65
CA PRO A 370 -18.66 1.18 6.90
C PRO A 370 -18.00 0.01 6.15
N MET A 371 -17.31 0.27 5.04
CA MET A 371 -16.61 -0.76 4.27
C MET A 371 -15.29 -1.19 4.92
N TYR A 372 -14.60 -0.28 5.63
CA TYR A 372 -13.24 -0.49 6.14
C TYR A 372 -13.16 -0.47 7.67
N SER A 373 -14.29 -0.36 8.36
CA SER A 373 -14.34 -0.30 9.83
C SER A 373 -15.68 -0.82 10.37
N SER A 374 -15.83 -0.82 11.69
CA SER A 374 -17.08 -1.24 12.37
C SER A 374 -18.19 -0.17 12.39
N VAL A 375 -18.06 0.92 11.65
CA VAL A 375 -19.10 1.97 11.57
C VAL A 375 -20.34 1.40 10.91
N ALA A 376 -21.50 1.63 11.55
CA ALA A 376 -22.77 1.12 11.03
C ALA A 376 -23.23 1.90 9.78
N TRP A 377 -23.70 1.18 8.75
CA TRP A 377 -24.09 1.75 7.46
C TRP A 377 -25.17 2.85 7.55
N LYS A 378 -26.29 2.59 8.19
CA LYS A 378 -27.42 3.53 8.22
C LYS A 378 -27.13 4.88 8.86
N PRO A 379 -26.50 4.93 10.06
CA PRO A 379 -26.03 6.21 10.61
C PRO A 379 -25.05 6.92 9.70
N ALA A 380 -24.04 6.21 9.17
CA ALA A 380 -23.04 6.80 8.28
C ALA A 380 -23.66 7.40 7.02
N TRP A 381 -24.68 6.76 6.42
CA TRP A 381 -25.38 7.33 5.27
C TRP A 381 -26.07 8.65 5.61
N ALA A 382 -26.76 8.72 6.75
CA ALA A 382 -27.48 9.92 7.17
C ALA A 382 -26.51 11.09 7.45
N GLU A 383 -25.45 10.82 8.19
CA GLU A 383 -24.42 11.82 8.53
C GLU A 383 -23.66 12.26 7.27
N GLY A 384 -23.27 11.31 6.40
CA GLY A 384 -22.59 11.60 5.15
C GLY A 384 -23.43 12.44 4.19
N GLU A 385 -24.72 12.11 4.03
CA GLU A 385 -25.66 12.90 3.20
C GLU A 385 -25.87 14.30 3.78
N ALA A 386 -26.00 14.45 5.09
CA ALA A 386 -26.14 15.73 5.75
C ALA A 386 -24.87 16.59 5.56
N ALA A 387 -23.69 15.99 5.75
CA ALA A 387 -22.41 16.66 5.55
C ALA A 387 -22.22 17.13 4.09
N ALA A 388 -22.49 16.26 3.10
CA ALA A 388 -22.42 16.62 1.68
C ALA A 388 -23.35 17.79 1.33
N ARG A 389 -24.59 17.75 1.81
CA ARG A 389 -25.56 18.84 1.60
C ARG A 389 -25.09 20.14 2.24
N ARG A 390 -24.48 20.07 3.43
CA ARG A 390 -23.91 21.23 4.07
C ARG A 390 -22.74 21.82 3.27
N ALA A 391 -21.84 20.97 2.78
CA ALA A 391 -20.75 21.37 1.91
C ALA A 391 -21.27 22.08 0.64
N LEU A 392 -22.28 21.52 -0.01
CA LEU A 392 -22.88 22.08 -1.22
C LEU A 392 -23.69 23.37 -0.99
N ALA A 393 -24.22 23.56 0.22
CA ALA A 393 -24.85 24.83 0.60
C ALA A 393 -23.82 25.96 0.76
N LEU A 394 -22.58 25.60 1.12
CA LEU A 394 -21.46 26.55 1.26
C LEU A 394 -20.73 26.77 -0.07
N ASP A 395 -20.53 25.68 -0.83
CA ASP A 395 -19.86 25.68 -2.12
C ASP A 395 -20.63 24.76 -3.11
N PRO A 396 -21.56 25.32 -3.92
CA PRO A 396 -22.32 24.56 -4.92
C PRO A 396 -21.46 23.99 -6.05
N GLY A 397 -20.20 24.44 -6.19
CA GLY A 397 -19.23 23.97 -7.18
C GLY A 397 -18.37 22.79 -6.70
N ASN A 398 -18.59 22.24 -5.50
CA ASN A 398 -17.78 21.19 -4.94
C ASN A 398 -18.09 19.81 -5.58
N ALA A 399 -17.27 19.38 -6.55
CA ALA A 399 -17.42 18.11 -7.26
C ALA A 399 -17.31 16.91 -6.33
N GLU A 400 -16.40 16.91 -5.35
CA GLU A 400 -16.21 15.82 -4.40
C GLU A 400 -17.47 15.55 -3.56
N SER A 401 -18.18 16.60 -3.13
CA SER A 401 -19.44 16.43 -2.40
C SER A 401 -20.53 15.75 -3.23
N TYR A 402 -20.63 16.08 -4.54
CA TYR A 402 -21.53 15.36 -5.44
C TYR A 402 -21.09 13.91 -5.66
N ALA A 403 -19.78 13.65 -5.77
CA ALA A 403 -19.27 12.28 -5.86
C ALA A 403 -19.60 11.47 -4.59
N ALA A 404 -19.45 12.07 -3.41
CA ALA A 404 -19.82 11.45 -2.13
C ALA A 404 -21.32 11.13 -2.08
N LEU A 405 -22.19 12.05 -2.51
CA LEU A 405 -23.64 11.80 -2.62
C LEU A 405 -23.93 10.65 -3.59
N GLY A 406 -23.27 10.62 -4.76
CA GLY A 406 -23.43 9.54 -5.73
C GLY A 406 -23.13 8.17 -5.14
N TYR A 407 -22.05 8.05 -4.39
CA TYR A 407 -21.67 6.81 -3.71
C TYR A 407 -22.63 6.44 -2.58
N LEU A 408 -23.05 7.41 -1.77
CA LEU A 408 -24.07 7.21 -0.74
C LEU A 408 -25.40 6.76 -1.33
N TYR A 409 -25.84 7.32 -2.45
CA TYR A 409 -27.06 6.92 -3.13
C TYR A 409 -26.95 5.54 -3.76
N LEU A 410 -25.79 5.14 -4.28
CA LEU A 410 -25.53 3.76 -4.70
C LEU A 410 -25.78 2.79 -3.55
N SER A 411 -25.17 3.08 -2.39
CA SER A 411 -25.31 2.28 -1.17
C SER A 411 -26.76 2.17 -0.69
N GLN A 412 -27.54 3.24 -0.86
CA GLN A 412 -28.95 3.32 -0.49
C GLN A 412 -29.90 2.80 -1.58
N ARG A 413 -29.38 2.31 -2.72
CA ARG A 413 -30.17 1.86 -3.89
C ARG A 413 -31.03 2.97 -4.52
N ARG A 414 -30.62 4.23 -4.37
CA ARG A 414 -31.27 5.42 -4.93
C ARG A 414 -30.63 5.76 -6.27
N TYR A 415 -30.80 4.88 -7.24
CA TYR A 415 -30.02 4.89 -8.50
C TYR A 415 -30.26 6.12 -9.39
N THR A 416 -31.47 6.69 -9.39
CA THR A 416 -31.73 7.92 -10.16
C THR A 416 -30.95 9.11 -9.61
N GLU A 417 -30.96 9.27 -8.29
CA GLU A 417 -30.20 10.32 -7.61
C GLU A 417 -28.69 10.08 -7.73
N MET A 418 -28.26 8.81 -7.68
CA MET A 418 -26.86 8.42 -7.89
C MET A 418 -26.35 8.91 -9.25
N VAL A 419 -27.06 8.62 -10.33
CA VAL A 419 -26.66 9.07 -11.68
C VAL A 419 -26.60 10.59 -11.75
N GLY A 420 -27.64 11.28 -11.26
CA GLY A 420 -27.65 12.76 -11.25
C GLY A 420 -26.50 13.37 -10.44
N ALA A 421 -26.11 12.74 -9.34
CA ALA A 421 -25.00 13.20 -8.52
C ALA A 421 -23.64 13.01 -9.22
N PHE A 422 -23.37 11.84 -9.80
CA PHE A 422 -22.14 11.60 -10.56
C PHE A 422 -22.07 12.45 -11.83
N ASP A 423 -23.15 12.59 -12.56
CA ASP A 423 -23.20 13.48 -13.73
C ASP A 423 -22.85 14.92 -13.33
N ARG A 424 -23.39 15.39 -12.20
CA ARG A 424 -23.09 16.75 -11.72
C ARG A 424 -21.63 16.89 -11.27
N ALA A 425 -21.08 15.91 -10.56
CA ALA A 425 -19.67 15.88 -10.18
C ALA A 425 -18.76 16.00 -11.43
N LEU A 426 -19.00 15.17 -12.44
CA LEU A 426 -18.19 15.14 -13.67
C LEU A 426 -18.43 16.33 -14.60
N GLN A 427 -19.56 17.04 -14.49
CA GLN A 427 -19.80 18.32 -15.16
C GLN A 427 -18.98 19.45 -14.51
N LEU A 428 -18.86 19.44 -13.20
CA LEU A 428 -18.08 20.44 -12.45
C LEU A 428 -16.59 20.23 -12.60
N ASP A 429 -16.13 18.99 -12.47
CA ASP A 429 -14.75 18.60 -12.78
C ASP A 429 -14.74 17.27 -13.52
N ALA A 430 -14.54 17.35 -14.82
CA ALA A 430 -14.50 16.18 -15.68
C ALA A 430 -13.36 15.20 -15.34
N ASN A 431 -12.34 15.64 -14.65
CA ASN A 431 -11.16 14.85 -14.29
C ASN A 431 -11.04 14.58 -12.79
N ASP A 432 -12.06 14.93 -11.99
CA ASP A 432 -12.05 14.61 -10.55
C ASP A 432 -11.84 13.10 -10.36
N PRO A 433 -10.74 12.67 -9.71
CA PRO A 433 -10.38 11.26 -9.61
C PRO A 433 -11.38 10.46 -8.76
N THR A 434 -11.98 11.09 -7.74
CA THR A 434 -12.98 10.46 -6.86
C THR A 434 -14.28 10.23 -7.62
N ALA A 435 -14.77 11.23 -8.36
CA ALA A 435 -15.98 11.12 -9.17
C ALA A 435 -15.81 10.09 -10.28
N LEU A 436 -14.69 10.11 -11.00
CA LEU A 436 -14.38 9.14 -12.05
C LEU A 436 -14.36 7.71 -11.50
N PHE A 437 -13.68 7.52 -10.37
CA PHE A 437 -13.53 6.21 -9.77
C PHE A 437 -14.88 5.67 -9.23
N TRP A 438 -15.62 6.47 -8.46
CA TRP A 438 -16.88 6.02 -7.89
C TRP A 438 -18.00 5.85 -8.92
N ALA A 439 -18.05 6.71 -9.95
CA ALA A 439 -18.96 6.53 -11.07
C ALA A 439 -18.64 5.25 -11.87
N SER A 440 -17.35 4.95 -12.09
CA SER A 440 -16.97 3.69 -12.73
C SER A 440 -17.37 2.48 -11.87
N ASN A 441 -17.13 2.52 -10.57
CA ASN A 441 -17.57 1.46 -9.64
C ASN A 441 -19.09 1.25 -9.71
N ALA A 442 -19.87 2.33 -9.71
CA ALA A 442 -21.32 2.24 -9.83
C ALA A 442 -21.76 1.57 -11.16
N LEU A 443 -21.11 1.92 -12.27
CA LEU A 443 -21.38 1.27 -13.56
C LEU A 443 -21.03 -0.21 -13.55
N PHE A 444 -19.90 -0.59 -12.97
CA PHE A 444 -19.53 -2.00 -12.79
C PHE A 444 -20.56 -2.73 -11.92
N SER A 445 -20.93 -2.16 -10.78
CA SER A 445 -21.94 -2.75 -9.89
C SER A 445 -23.29 -2.93 -10.57
N MET A 446 -23.66 -2.03 -11.46
CA MET A 446 -24.90 -2.12 -12.25
C MET A 446 -24.79 -2.98 -13.51
N GLY A 447 -23.68 -3.73 -13.68
CA GLY A 447 -23.47 -4.66 -14.77
C GLY A 447 -23.11 -4.02 -16.11
N ARG A 448 -22.61 -2.78 -16.08
CA ARG A 448 -22.19 -2.02 -17.26
C ARG A 448 -20.69 -1.76 -17.30
N PRO A 449 -19.85 -2.83 -17.19
CA PRO A 449 -18.41 -2.68 -17.14
C PRO A 449 -17.82 -2.02 -18.39
N SER A 450 -18.39 -2.19 -19.57
CA SER A 450 -17.94 -1.51 -20.81
C SER A 450 -18.08 0.02 -20.72
N ALA A 451 -19.16 0.52 -20.14
CA ALA A 451 -19.34 1.95 -19.90
C ALA A 451 -18.40 2.46 -18.79
N GLY A 452 -18.18 1.67 -17.75
CA GLY A 452 -17.26 1.98 -16.66
C GLY A 452 -15.80 2.03 -17.12
N GLU A 453 -15.39 1.22 -18.11
CA GLU A 453 -14.03 1.18 -18.65
C GLU A 453 -13.58 2.53 -19.19
N ALA A 454 -14.45 3.28 -19.85
CA ALA A 454 -14.12 4.61 -20.35
C ALA A 454 -13.72 5.59 -19.24
N LEU A 455 -14.34 5.47 -18.05
CA LEU A 455 -13.97 6.27 -16.87
C LEU A 455 -12.66 5.79 -16.26
N VAL A 456 -12.45 4.47 -16.19
CA VAL A 456 -11.19 3.85 -15.75
C VAL A 456 -10.01 4.32 -16.62
N ASP A 457 -10.19 4.36 -17.95
CA ASP A 457 -9.17 4.82 -18.88
C ASP A 457 -8.82 6.31 -18.68
N ARG A 458 -9.81 7.14 -18.30
CA ARG A 458 -9.56 8.53 -17.91
C ARG A 458 -8.75 8.64 -16.65
N VAL A 459 -9.03 7.84 -15.61
CA VAL A 459 -8.21 7.77 -14.39
C VAL A 459 -6.77 7.39 -14.75
N LEU A 460 -6.56 6.31 -15.51
CA LEU A 460 -5.22 5.83 -15.85
C LEU A 460 -4.43 6.76 -16.76
N LYS A 461 -5.09 7.70 -17.45
CA LYS A 461 -4.42 8.73 -18.25
C LYS A 461 -3.66 9.75 -17.39
N SER A 462 -4.23 10.14 -16.26
CA SER A 462 -3.61 11.07 -15.30
C SER A 462 -2.90 10.35 -14.15
N ASP A 463 -3.37 9.16 -13.77
CA ASP A 463 -2.89 8.40 -12.62
C ASP A 463 -2.53 6.94 -13.04
N PRO A 464 -1.44 6.73 -13.82
CA PRO A 464 -1.13 5.46 -14.50
C PRO A 464 -0.82 4.29 -13.55
N LEU A 465 -0.52 4.57 -12.29
CA LEU A 465 -0.28 3.58 -11.25
C LEU A 465 -1.42 3.50 -10.23
N HIS A 466 -2.62 3.99 -10.58
CA HIS A 466 -3.79 3.89 -9.70
C HIS A 466 -4.19 2.41 -9.52
N PRO A 467 -3.99 1.79 -8.33
CA PRO A 467 -4.05 0.34 -8.21
C PRO A 467 -5.44 -0.22 -8.47
N VAL A 468 -6.50 0.49 -8.07
CA VAL A 468 -7.87 0.02 -8.26
C VAL A 468 -8.29 0.16 -9.73
N ALA A 469 -7.87 1.21 -10.43
CA ALA A 469 -8.12 1.34 -11.86
C ALA A 469 -7.40 0.23 -12.65
N LEU A 470 -6.17 -0.12 -12.28
CA LEU A 470 -5.46 -1.27 -12.83
C LEU A 470 -6.19 -2.58 -12.54
N TRP A 471 -6.77 -2.74 -11.34
CA TRP A 471 -7.57 -3.90 -10.99
C TRP A 471 -8.79 -4.03 -11.92
N TYR A 472 -9.53 -2.94 -12.19
CA TYR A 472 -10.63 -2.96 -13.15
C TYR A 472 -10.19 -3.37 -14.55
N LYS A 473 -9.03 -2.90 -15.02
CA LYS A 473 -8.47 -3.35 -16.32
C LYS A 473 -8.15 -4.84 -16.30
N GLY A 474 -7.58 -5.35 -15.21
CA GLY A 474 -7.33 -6.78 -15.03
C GLY A 474 -8.62 -7.61 -15.02
N PHE A 475 -9.64 -7.14 -14.31
CA PHE A 475 -10.97 -7.76 -14.29
C PHE A 475 -11.62 -7.81 -15.69
N LEU A 476 -11.55 -6.72 -16.45
CA LEU A 476 -12.07 -6.67 -17.82
C LEU A 476 -11.30 -7.58 -18.75
N SER A 477 -9.97 -7.61 -18.67
CA SER A 477 -9.15 -8.52 -19.45
C SER A 477 -9.47 -9.99 -19.13
N GLN A 478 -9.70 -10.32 -17.84
CA GLN A 478 -10.15 -11.64 -17.43
C GLN A 478 -11.51 -12.00 -18.07
N ASN A 479 -12.46 -11.06 -18.08
CA ASN A 479 -13.77 -11.26 -18.70
C ASN A 479 -13.71 -11.47 -20.21
N ARG A 480 -12.69 -10.93 -20.87
CA ARG A 480 -12.42 -11.11 -22.31
C ARG A 480 -11.55 -12.33 -22.62
N SER A 481 -11.20 -13.12 -21.60
CA SER A 481 -10.28 -14.27 -21.73
C SER A 481 -8.86 -13.87 -22.21
N GLU A 482 -8.42 -12.64 -21.90
CA GLU A 482 -7.10 -12.09 -22.22
C GLU A 482 -6.14 -12.39 -21.04
N ALA A 483 -5.78 -13.65 -20.84
CA ALA A 483 -5.08 -14.14 -19.63
C ALA A 483 -3.74 -13.44 -19.37
N GLU A 484 -2.95 -13.12 -20.42
CA GLU A 484 -1.69 -12.40 -20.29
C GLU A 484 -1.89 -10.97 -19.78
N ALA A 485 -2.84 -10.23 -20.37
CA ALA A 485 -3.17 -8.87 -19.96
C ALA A 485 -3.73 -8.84 -18.54
N ALA A 486 -4.65 -9.75 -18.20
CA ALA A 486 -5.18 -9.92 -16.84
C ALA A 486 -4.06 -10.16 -15.83
N THR A 487 -3.12 -11.07 -16.15
CA THR A 487 -1.95 -11.35 -15.32
C THR A 487 -1.07 -10.12 -15.11
N GLN A 488 -0.79 -9.36 -16.18
CA GLN A 488 0.05 -8.15 -16.09
C GLN A 488 -0.58 -7.08 -15.20
N PHE A 489 -1.87 -6.79 -15.40
CA PHE A 489 -2.59 -5.83 -14.56
C PHE A 489 -2.65 -6.27 -13.09
N ALA A 490 -2.95 -7.54 -12.83
CA ALA A 490 -3.02 -8.10 -11.49
C ALA A 490 -1.66 -8.05 -10.75
N LYS A 491 -0.56 -8.39 -11.43
CA LYS A 491 0.79 -8.28 -10.88
C LYS A 491 1.18 -6.82 -10.59
N ARG A 492 0.78 -5.88 -11.45
CA ARG A 492 1.00 -4.44 -11.19
C ARG A 492 0.23 -3.98 -9.96
N CYS A 493 -1.00 -4.44 -9.77
CA CYS A 493 -1.78 -4.15 -8.55
C CYS A 493 -1.07 -4.65 -7.31
N ASP A 494 -0.60 -5.91 -7.32
CA ASP A 494 0.09 -6.53 -6.18
C ASP A 494 1.41 -5.80 -5.85
N ALA A 495 2.18 -5.39 -6.86
CA ALA A 495 3.40 -4.60 -6.70
C ALA A 495 3.15 -3.20 -6.09
N LEU A 496 1.95 -2.66 -6.25
CA LEU A 496 1.48 -1.41 -5.64
C LEU A 496 0.83 -1.64 -4.26
N GLY A 497 0.83 -2.87 -3.74
CA GLY A 497 0.25 -3.23 -2.46
C GLY A 497 -1.25 -3.53 -2.49
N TYR A 498 -1.90 -3.47 -3.66
CA TYR A 498 -3.33 -3.77 -3.81
C TYR A 498 -3.56 -5.26 -4.06
N ARG A 499 -3.59 -6.03 -2.99
CA ARG A 499 -3.60 -7.49 -3.04
C ARG A 499 -4.85 -8.13 -3.62
N LEU A 500 -5.97 -7.40 -3.77
CA LEU A 500 -7.14 -7.89 -4.51
C LEU A 500 -6.82 -8.24 -5.98
N GLY A 501 -5.70 -7.78 -6.53
CA GLY A 501 -5.16 -8.26 -7.80
C GLY A 501 -4.92 -9.78 -7.82
N ARG A 502 -4.58 -10.37 -6.67
CA ARG A 502 -4.39 -11.82 -6.52
C ARG A 502 -5.65 -12.64 -6.80
N VAL A 503 -6.84 -12.08 -6.56
CA VAL A 503 -8.10 -12.76 -6.92
C VAL A 503 -8.20 -12.94 -8.44
N ILE A 504 -7.71 -11.98 -9.24
CA ILE A 504 -7.66 -12.13 -10.70
C ILE A 504 -6.65 -13.21 -11.09
N LEU A 505 -5.47 -13.26 -10.44
CA LEU A 505 -4.48 -14.32 -10.68
C LEU A 505 -5.07 -15.70 -10.36
N SER A 506 -5.83 -15.83 -9.27
CA SER A 506 -6.45 -17.10 -8.90
C SER A 506 -7.38 -17.66 -10.00
N LEU A 507 -8.10 -16.79 -10.71
CA LEU A 507 -8.94 -17.20 -11.84
C LEU A 507 -8.11 -17.62 -13.05
N VAL A 508 -7.02 -16.89 -13.33
CA VAL A 508 -6.10 -17.25 -14.44
C VAL A 508 -5.42 -18.59 -14.16
N ASP A 509 -4.97 -18.83 -12.93
CA ASP A 509 -4.31 -20.07 -12.54
C ASP A 509 -5.28 -21.25 -12.59
N ALA A 510 -6.53 -21.06 -12.12
CA ALA A 510 -7.57 -22.07 -12.25
C ALA A 510 -7.84 -22.46 -13.73
N GLN A 511 -7.87 -21.47 -14.63
CA GLN A 511 -8.05 -21.71 -16.07
C GLN A 511 -6.86 -22.49 -16.68
N ARG A 512 -5.65 -22.30 -16.15
CA ARG A 512 -4.45 -23.03 -16.54
C ARG A 512 -4.34 -24.42 -15.91
N GLY A 513 -5.24 -24.75 -14.98
CA GLY A 513 -5.23 -26.00 -14.21
C GLY A 513 -4.31 -26.00 -12.99
N ASP A 514 -3.66 -24.87 -12.66
CA ASP A 514 -2.85 -24.75 -11.45
C ASP A 514 -3.73 -24.40 -10.23
N MET A 515 -4.39 -25.45 -9.71
CA MET A 515 -5.29 -25.31 -8.57
C MET A 515 -4.58 -24.99 -7.25
N VAL A 516 -3.27 -25.23 -7.15
CA VAL A 516 -2.51 -24.90 -5.94
C VAL A 516 -2.19 -23.43 -5.89
N ALA A 517 -1.59 -22.90 -6.96
CA ALA A 517 -1.32 -21.47 -7.07
C ALA A 517 -2.62 -20.64 -7.00
N GLY A 518 -3.67 -21.09 -7.70
CA GLY A 518 -4.97 -20.42 -7.65
C GLY A 518 -5.59 -20.36 -6.26
N ALA A 519 -5.48 -21.44 -5.46
CA ALA A 519 -5.97 -21.43 -4.08
C ALA A 519 -5.18 -20.48 -3.16
N ASP A 520 -3.85 -20.47 -3.31
CA ASP A 520 -2.99 -19.57 -2.55
C ASP A 520 -3.26 -18.09 -2.91
N ASP A 521 -3.38 -17.78 -4.20
CA ASP A 521 -3.68 -16.43 -4.69
C ASP A 521 -5.09 -15.96 -4.28
N PHE A 522 -6.07 -16.87 -4.27
CA PHE A 522 -7.42 -16.58 -3.78
C PHE A 522 -7.42 -16.22 -2.29
N ALA A 523 -6.73 -17.01 -1.46
CA ALA A 523 -6.64 -16.78 -0.04
C ALA A 523 -5.88 -15.47 0.29
N VAL A 524 -4.79 -15.18 -0.43
CA VAL A 524 -4.03 -13.93 -0.25
C VAL A 524 -4.86 -12.72 -0.71
N GLY A 525 -5.57 -12.84 -1.83
CA GLY A 525 -6.36 -11.76 -2.40
C GLY A 525 -7.55 -11.38 -1.52
N TRP A 526 -8.34 -12.33 -1.08
CA TRP A 526 -9.48 -12.08 -0.19
C TRP A 526 -9.09 -11.86 1.26
N GLY A 527 -7.95 -12.39 1.71
CA GLY A 527 -7.47 -12.24 3.09
C GLY A 527 -7.09 -10.82 3.51
N VAL A 528 -7.12 -9.82 2.60
CA VAL A 528 -6.93 -8.40 2.93
C VAL A 528 -8.24 -7.69 3.27
N VAL A 529 -9.35 -8.33 3.05
CA VAL A 529 -10.67 -7.80 3.39
C VAL A 529 -10.89 -8.00 4.89
N ASN A 530 -11.52 -7.03 5.54
CA ASN A 530 -11.94 -7.17 6.94
C ASN A 530 -13.06 -8.23 7.03
N SER A 531 -12.68 -9.46 7.29
CA SER A 531 -13.51 -10.65 7.22
C SER A 531 -13.09 -11.65 8.30
N ASP A 532 -14.02 -12.47 8.76
CA ASP A 532 -13.80 -13.53 9.73
C ASP A 532 -13.29 -14.83 9.08
N PHE A 533 -13.24 -14.92 7.74
CA PHE A 533 -12.70 -16.08 7.03
C PHE A 533 -11.18 -16.18 7.22
N THR A 534 -10.75 -17.32 7.73
CA THR A 534 -9.32 -17.64 7.81
C THR A 534 -8.73 -17.93 6.41
N PRO A 535 -7.40 -17.85 6.22
CA PRO A 535 -6.78 -18.28 4.97
C PRO A 535 -7.12 -19.73 4.58
N GLN A 536 -7.27 -20.62 5.57
CA GLN A 536 -7.66 -22.01 5.36
C GLN A 536 -9.10 -22.14 4.85
N ASP A 537 -10.02 -21.31 5.38
CA ASP A 537 -11.41 -21.26 4.91
C ASP A 537 -11.46 -20.80 3.45
N LEU A 538 -10.71 -19.76 3.09
CA LEU A 538 -10.63 -19.25 1.73
C LEU A 538 -10.06 -20.30 0.75
N VAL A 539 -9.01 -21.04 1.15
CA VAL A 539 -8.49 -22.17 0.36
C VAL A 539 -9.55 -23.26 0.19
N ALA A 540 -10.30 -23.58 1.26
CA ALA A 540 -11.37 -24.58 1.20
C ALA A 540 -12.51 -24.12 0.29
N ILE A 541 -12.88 -22.84 0.33
CA ILE A 541 -13.89 -22.25 -0.55
C ILE A 541 -13.44 -22.31 -2.01
N PHE A 542 -12.21 -21.93 -2.33
CA PHE A 542 -11.66 -22.06 -3.69
C PHE A 542 -11.73 -23.50 -4.18
N ARG A 543 -11.31 -24.47 -3.36
CA ARG A 543 -11.41 -25.90 -3.71
C ARG A 543 -12.85 -26.36 -3.87
N GLY A 544 -13.79 -25.80 -3.12
CA GLY A 544 -15.22 -26.06 -3.27
C GLY A 544 -15.78 -25.49 -4.56
N THR A 545 -15.27 -24.34 -5.02
CA THR A 545 -15.69 -23.71 -6.28
C THR A 545 -15.42 -24.60 -7.48
N TYR A 546 -14.23 -25.18 -7.55
CA TYR A 546 -13.77 -26.01 -8.68
C TYR A 546 -13.82 -27.52 -8.41
N GLY A 547 -14.27 -27.92 -7.23
CA GLY A 547 -14.32 -29.31 -6.80
C GLY A 547 -15.63 -30.03 -7.05
N ASP A 548 -15.70 -31.26 -6.52
CA ASP A 548 -16.91 -32.08 -6.58
C ASP A 548 -18.01 -31.57 -5.62
N ALA A 549 -19.18 -32.22 -5.67
CA ALA A 549 -20.31 -31.86 -4.82
C ALA A 549 -20.01 -31.96 -3.31
N LYS A 550 -19.13 -32.89 -2.90
CA LYS A 550 -18.73 -33.06 -1.50
C LYS A 550 -17.86 -31.91 -1.03
N ALA A 551 -16.86 -31.50 -1.83
CA ALA A 551 -16.01 -30.38 -1.55
C ALA A 551 -16.82 -29.07 -1.49
N ARG A 552 -17.75 -28.88 -2.44
CA ARG A 552 -18.65 -27.73 -2.46
C ARG A 552 -19.56 -27.66 -1.23
N ALA A 553 -20.15 -28.81 -0.82
CA ALA A 553 -20.99 -28.85 0.38
C ALA A 553 -20.21 -28.53 1.65
N ALA A 554 -18.97 -29.01 1.78
CA ALA A 554 -18.09 -28.69 2.89
C ALA A 554 -17.74 -27.19 2.93
N ALA A 555 -17.40 -26.59 1.79
CA ALA A 555 -17.13 -25.16 1.68
C ALA A 555 -18.37 -24.31 1.98
N THR A 556 -19.57 -24.74 1.49
CA THR A 556 -20.84 -24.05 1.80
C THR A 556 -21.13 -24.05 3.32
N ALA A 557 -20.78 -25.13 4.04
CA ALA A 557 -20.94 -25.17 5.50
C ALA A 557 -20.04 -24.13 6.20
N ILE A 558 -18.83 -23.91 5.69
CA ILE A 558 -17.94 -22.84 6.19
C ILE A 558 -18.61 -21.48 6.00
N VAL A 559 -19.11 -21.15 4.80
CA VAL A 559 -19.74 -19.87 4.52
C VAL A 559 -21.01 -19.68 5.37
N ASN A 560 -21.80 -20.73 5.58
CA ASN A 560 -22.99 -20.69 6.43
C ASN A 560 -22.64 -20.37 7.90
N ALA A 561 -21.49 -20.81 8.40
CA ALA A 561 -21.03 -20.45 9.75
C ALA A 561 -20.68 -18.96 9.88
N HIS A 562 -20.40 -18.29 8.77
CA HIS A 562 -20.02 -16.89 8.66
C HIS A 562 -21.01 -16.09 7.81
N VAL A 563 -22.30 -16.42 7.84
CA VAL A 563 -23.31 -15.78 6.97
C VAL A 563 -23.41 -14.27 7.12
N SER A 564 -23.01 -13.73 8.27
CA SER A 564 -22.97 -12.29 8.53
C SER A 564 -21.67 -11.61 8.09
N ASP A 565 -20.74 -12.34 7.51
CA ASP A 565 -19.48 -11.79 7.01
C ASP A 565 -19.70 -11.01 5.71
N PRO A 566 -19.01 -9.87 5.50
CA PRO A 566 -19.09 -9.09 4.27
C PRO A 566 -18.79 -9.87 3.00
N LEU A 567 -17.93 -10.88 3.08
CA LEU A 567 -17.59 -11.73 1.93
C LEU A 567 -18.57 -12.88 1.70
N ALA A 568 -19.43 -13.23 2.66
CA ALA A 568 -20.32 -14.37 2.54
C ALA A 568 -21.19 -14.32 1.26
N PRO A 569 -21.78 -13.17 0.87
CA PRO A 569 -22.58 -13.11 -0.36
C PRO A 569 -21.80 -13.54 -1.59
N ILE A 570 -20.57 -13.07 -1.79
CA ILE A 570 -19.77 -13.43 -2.97
C ILE A 570 -19.23 -14.85 -2.86
N MET A 571 -18.91 -15.34 -1.68
CA MET A 571 -18.47 -16.73 -1.48
C MET A 571 -19.61 -17.72 -1.83
N PHE A 572 -20.85 -17.38 -1.53
CA PHE A 572 -22.01 -18.16 -1.99
C PHE A 572 -22.14 -18.20 -3.51
N ILE A 573 -21.84 -17.09 -4.23
CA ILE A 573 -21.79 -17.08 -5.70
C ILE A 573 -20.75 -18.09 -6.20
N HIS A 574 -19.52 -18.04 -5.66
CA HIS A 574 -18.48 -19.01 -5.99
C HIS A 574 -18.92 -20.47 -5.81
N LEU A 575 -19.72 -20.74 -4.80
CA LEU A 575 -20.17 -22.10 -4.45
C LEU A 575 -21.50 -22.49 -5.13
N HIS A 576 -21.96 -21.75 -6.14
CA HIS A 576 -23.22 -22.00 -6.84
C HIS A 576 -24.46 -22.00 -5.91
N GLN A 577 -24.48 -21.07 -4.95
CA GLN A 577 -25.56 -20.89 -3.99
C GLN A 577 -26.23 -19.51 -4.14
N PRO A 578 -26.87 -19.20 -5.30
CA PRO A 578 -27.36 -17.85 -5.58
C PRO A 578 -28.50 -17.40 -4.65
N GLU A 579 -29.36 -18.32 -4.20
CA GLU A 579 -30.43 -17.96 -3.26
C GLU A 579 -29.88 -17.44 -1.94
N GLN A 580 -28.87 -18.13 -1.35
CA GLN A 580 -28.22 -17.74 -0.13
C GLN A 580 -27.42 -16.42 -0.33
N SER A 581 -26.75 -16.28 -1.48
CA SER A 581 -26.04 -15.08 -1.85
C SER A 581 -26.94 -13.85 -1.84
N PHE A 582 -28.04 -13.88 -2.60
CA PHE A 582 -28.94 -12.73 -2.73
C PHE A 582 -29.72 -12.45 -1.45
N ALA A 583 -30.02 -13.48 -0.65
CA ALA A 583 -30.59 -13.31 0.70
C ALA A 583 -29.58 -12.61 1.63
N ALA A 584 -28.31 -12.97 1.58
CA ALA A 584 -27.26 -12.33 2.35
C ALA A 584 -27.04 -10.87 1.91
N TYR A 585 -27.04 -10.55 0.60
CA TYR A 585 -27.00 -9.16 0.10
C TYR A 585 -28.18 -8.32 0.60
N ASP A 586 -29.37 -8.89 0.67
CA ASP A 586 -30.57 -8.17 1.19
C ASP A 586 -30.45 -7.90 2.69
N GLN A 587 -29.91 -8.86 3.45
CA GLN A 587 -29.74 -8.76 4.91
C GLN A 587 -28.63 -7.78 5.28
N TYR A 588 -27.54 -7.75 4.53
CA TYR A 588 -26.35 -6.93 4.84
C TYR A 588 -26.66 -5.43 4.77
N GLY A 589 -27.62 -5.02 3.94
CA GLY A 589 -28.03 -3.62 3.84
C GLY A 589 -26.98 -2.66 3.30
N SER A 590 -25.78 -3.17 2.92
CA SER A 590 -24.68 -2.36 2.37
C SER A 590 -24.95 -1.85 0.96
N GLY A 591 -26.09 -2.24 0.36
CA GLY A 591 -26.38 -1.91 -1.02
C GLY A 591 -25.38 -2.55 -1.98
N LEU A 592 -25.32 -1.99 -3.19
CA LEU A 592 -24.40 -2.42 -4.25
C LEU A 592 -23.09 -1.63 -4.26
N SER A 593 -22.79 -0.84 -3.23
CA SER A 593 -21.55 -0.06 -3.11
C SER A 593 -20.33 -0.95 -2.85
N ASP A 594 -20.60 -2.19 -2.43
CA ASP A 594 -19.56 -3.16 -2.22
C ASP A 594 -18.93 -3.54 -3.57
N SER A 595 -17.64 -3.25 -3.72
CA SER A 595 -16.86 -3.62 -4.90
C SER A 595 -16.88 -5.13 -5.18
N TYR A 596 -17.29 -5.94 -4.21
CA TYR A 596 -17.39 -7.40 -4.33
C TYR A 596 -18.60 -7.82 -5.18
N PHE A 597 -19.66 -7.02 -5.25
CA PHE A 597 -20.80 -7.26 -6.13
C PHE A 597 -20.40 -7.26 -7.62
N ASN A 598 -19.30 -6.58 -7.96
CA ASN A 598 -18.77 -6.57 -9.34
C ASN A 598 -18.43 -7.97 -9.85
N TRP A 599 -18.10 -8.92 -8.95
CA TRP A 599 -17.82 -10.29 -9.32
C TRP A 599 -19.03 -11.06 -9.84
N LEU A 600 -20.25 -10.61 -9.57
CA LEU A 600 -21.44 -11.15 -10.23
C LEU A 600 -21.37 -10.98 -11.76
N TRP A 601 -20.64 -9.98 -12.24
CA TRP A 601 -20.46 -9.66 -13.65
C TRP A 601 -19.18 -10.25 -14.25
N ALA A 602 -18.53 -11.19 -13.55
CA ALA A 602 -17.42 -11.94 -14.11
C ALA A 602 -17.90 -12.96 -15.17
N SER A 603 -17.05 -13.25 -16.16
CA SER A 603 -17.29 -14.26 -17.20
C SER A 603 -16.99 -15.69 -16.71
N THR A 604 -17.17 -15.95 -15.42
CA THR A 604 -16.97 -17.26 -14.83
C THR A 604 -18.24 -18.09 -14.87
N GLU A 605 -18.11 -19.43 -14.79
CA GLU A 605 -19.24 -20.35 -14.77
C GLU A 605 -20.19 -20.07 -13.59
N TRP A 606 -19.62 -19.87 -12.40
CA TRP A 606 -20.39 -19.61 -11.17
C TRP A 606 -21.13 -18.26 -11.21
N SER A 607 -20.54 -17.21 -11.78
CA SER A 607 -21.21 -15.91 -11.95
C SER A 607 -22.33 -16.00 -13.00
N ARG A 608 -22.12 -16.70 -14.12
CA ARG A 608 -23.13 -16.97 -15.12
C ARG A 608 -24.31 -17.74 -14.51
N TYR A 609 -24.01 -18.82 -13.78
CA TYR A 609 -25.03 -19.61 -13.09
C TYR A 609 -25.88 -18.74 -12.16
N ALA A 610 -25.25 -17.86 -11.38
CA ALA A 610 -25.96 -16.96 -10.48
C ALA A 610 -26.83 -15.93 -11.23
N ARG A 611 -26.34 -15.35 -12.35
CA ARG A 611 -27.13 -14.40 -13.15
C ARG A 611 -28.32 -15.04 -13.84
N GLN A 612 -28.20 -16.29 -14.27
CA GLN A 612 -29.29 -17.03 -14.92
C GLN A 612 -30.31 -17.61 -13.93
N HIS A 613 -29.99 -17.62 -12.64
CA HIS A 613 -30.88 -18.18 -11.62
C HIS A 613 -32.06 -17.26 -11.32
N PRO A 614 -33.30 -17.79 -11.12
CA PRO A 614 -34.51 -16.98 -10.82
C PRO A 614 -34.35 -16.08 -9.59
N ALA A 615 -33.51 -16.47 -8.61
CA ALA A 615 -33.22 -15.64 -7.43
C ALA A 615 -32.61 -14.30 -7.81
N PHE A 616 -31.81 -14.22 -8.89
CA PHE A 616 -31.24 -12.95 -9.35
C PHE A 616 -32.32 -12.04 -9.96
N GLN A 617 -33.23 -12.59 -10.75
CA GLN A 617 -34.36 -11.80 -11.29
C GLN A 617 -35.19 -11.20 -10.16
N ALA A 618 -35.53 -12.02 -9.16
CA ALA A 618 -36.26 -11.57 -7.99
C ALA A 618 -35.47 -10.50 -7.19
N PHE A 619 -34.16 -10.71 -7.00
CA PHE A 619 -33.29 -9.76 -6.33
C PHE A 619 -33.21 -8.44 -7.10
N ALA A 620 -32.95 -8.46 -8.40
CA ALA A 620 -32.82 -7.27 -9.22
C ALA A 620 -34.12 -6.45 -9.26
N GLY A 621 -35.27 -7.13 -9.35
CA GLY A 621 -36.58 -6.48 -9.32
C GLY A 621 -36.87 -5.77 -8.01
N ARG A 622 -36.80 -6.48 -6.88
CA ARG A 622 -37.10 -5.87 -5.56
C ARG A 622 -36.07 -4.81 -5.09
N ASN A 623 -34.88 -4.79 -5.70
CA ASN A 623 -33.82 -3.82 -5.39
C ASN A 623 -33.77 -2.65 -6.39
N GLY A 624 -34.76 -2.52 -7.31
CA GLY A 624 -34.86 -1.39 -8.24
C GLY A 624 -33.83 -1.38 -9.36
N MET A 625 -33.05 -2.47 -9.55
CA MET A 625 -32.03 -2.55 -10.59
C MET A 625 -32.67 -2.58 -11.98
N VAL A 626 -33.81 -3.27 -12.14
CA VAL A 626 -34.53 -3.36 -13.40
C VAL A 626 -35.04 -1.98 -13.86
N ASP A 627 -35.55 -1.16 -12.93
CA ASP A 627 -35.99 0.21 -13.22
C ASP A 627 -34.82 1.10 -13.65
N TYR A 628 -33.67 0.92 -12.97
CA TYR A 628 -32.43 1.59 -13.38
C TYR A 628 -32.02 1.18 -14.80
N TRP A 629 -31.99 -0.12 -15.11
CA TRP A 629 -31.57 -0.62 -16.42
C TRP A 629 -32.50 -0.14 -17.54
N LYS A 630 -33.81 -0.13 -17.34
CA LYS A 630 -34.77 0.42 -18.31
C LYS A 630 -34.51 1.89 -18.61
N LYS A 631 -34.10 2.66 -17.62
CA LYS A 631 -33.88 4.11 -17.72
C LYS A 631 -32.51 4.49 -18.28
N PHE A 632 -31.45 3.80 -17.82
CA PHE A 632 -30.07 4.19 -18.04
C PHE A 632 -29.28 3.21 -18.90
N GLY A 633 -29.83 2.07 -19.26
CA GLY A 633 -29.25 1.03 -20.10
C GLY A 633 -29.06 -0.29 -19.37
N TRP A 634 -29.31 -1.37 -20.09
CA TRP A 634 -29.18 -2.74 -19.62
C TRP A 634 -27.72 -3.12 -19.32
N PRO A 635 -27.52 -4.14 -18.47
CA PRO A 635 -26.20 -4.72 -18.27
C PRO A 635 -25.60 -5.26 -19.56
N ASP A 636 -24.28 -5.29 -19.65
CA ASP A 636 -23.57 -5.79 -20.84
C ASP A 636 -23.85 -7.28 -21.10
N MET A 637 -24.21 -8.04 -20.07
CA MET A 637 -24.48 -9.48 -20.10
C MET A 637 -25.95 -9.84 -19.91
N CYS A 638 -26.87 -8.85 -19.94
CA CYS A 638 -28.30 -9.13 -19.76
C CYS A 638 -29.14 -8.28 -20.75
N HIS A 639 -30.27 -8.82 -21.18
CA HIS A 639 -31.17 -8.16 -22.14
C HIS A 639 -32.64 -8.37 -21.75
N PRO A 640 -33.52 -7.45 -22.11
CA PRO A 640 -34.94 -7.56 -21.80
C PRO A 640 -35.58 -8.77 -22.48
N ALA A 641 -36.49 -9.44 -21.78
CA ALA A 641 -37.27 -10.58 -22.30
C ALA A 641 -38.77 -10.26 -22.26
N PRO A 642 -39.24 -9.34 -23.11
CA PRO A 642 -40.61 -8.77 -23.01
C PRO A 642 -41.72 -9.81 -23.18
N GLY A 643 -41.43 -10.96 -23.81
CA GLY A 643 -42.41 -12.06 -23.93
C GLY A 643 -42.75 -12.75 -22.60
N ARG A 644 -42.01 -12.53 -21.54
CA ARG A 644 -42.24 -13.09 -20.20
C ARG A 644 -42.76 -12.07 -19.18
N GLY A 645 -42.88 -10.80 -19.55
CA GLY A 645 -43.35 -9.72 -18.69
C GLY A 645 -42.49 -8.45 -18.80
N PRO A 646 -43.02 -7.30 -18.28
CA PRO A 646 -42.38 -6.00 -18.45
C PRO A 646 -41.04 -5.87 -17.72
N ASP A 647 -40.78 -6.70 -16.70
CA ASP A 647 -39.60 -6.68 -15.88
C ASP A 647 -38.68 -7.91 -16.08
N ALA A 648 -39.09 -8.79 -17.01
CA ALA A 648 -38.35 -10.00 -17.31
C ALA A 648 -37.11 -9.72 -18.15
N PHE A 649 -36.03 -10.40 -17.85
CA PHE A 649 -34.76 -10.33 -18.57
C PHE A 649 -34.07 -11.67 -18.59
N ASP A 650 -33.17 -11.84 -19.54
CA ASP A 650 -32.23 -12.96 -19.63
C ASP A 650 -30.82 -12.46 -19.52
N CYS A 651 -29.94 -13.31 -18.97
CA CYS A 651 -28.52 -13.03 -18.88
C CYS A 651 -27.68 -14.17 -19.50
N ASP A 652 -26.59 -13.80 -20.15
CA ASP A 652 -25.64 -14.72 -20.77
C ASP A 652 -24.76 -15.43 -19.74
#